data_ab90896a55e7933aeae10ed3410010ca
#
_entry.id   ab90896a55e7933aeae10ed3410010ca
#
_cell.length_a   1.000
_cell.length_b   1.000
_cell.length_c   1.000
_cell.angle_alpha   90.00
_cell.angle_beta   90.00
_cell.angle_gamma   90.00
#
_symmetry.space_group_name_H-M   'P 1'
#
loop_
_entity.id
_entity.type
_entity.pdbx_description
1 polymer ?
#
loop_
_entity_poly.entity_id
_entity_poly.type
_entity_poly.pdbx_seq_one_letter_code
_entity_poly.pdbx_strand_id
1 'polypeptide(L)'
;MPQNPLSCFSIFNVHGLKPNTVPSKVPFISDLLIEKNQLFMGITETWLHTHKDAELHIEGYKLFRSDRKRAKKTRGRYSGGVGCYVRLDIASSLEVLVTFSNGVVELLALYSRVHNLYIAVLYRQPDDRIGNNRSTEKEFQAAMDELKTSLSGLPTPAPNIFLCGDFNLPHSSWQDCSPTTGATTHEKEILQTLSDLKNRHFLTQHITIPTHMAGGSLDLLFCNNDAIIHSYDTLKPLQSTSDHYVVEINTHIQCNSQLKEEEKPERVSPLDNLNFHSNEIDWETLSAELKIHLDDANLEILPPNERLDQFMKILVDQAYKHVPAKRSARNGPLTKIPRERRILMRKRRKLTAKFGTATSEKSKTKLRDKLIQIEIMLQKSHQEGLKRKEQLALKSIKTNPKYFFSYAKKFSTSHSKIGPLLNELNNYTNSSPEMAEILSSQYSSVFTKPSPSPYHDVEEDSDTPTITDIQFTEKDIVDAIDELSNTAASGPDGMAAIFLKKCKNSLCKTLFTLWRDCLDQGITPWKLKEGHIIPIHKGGHQGLAANYRPVALTSHLIKVFEKVVRNHLVKFLDTNDKFNLNQHGFRIGRSCLSQLLTHYDKIISILEKGLNVDTIYLDFAKAFDKVDHSLVLKKLSMLGIRGKILQWIESFLTNRTQRVMVNGFLSEPAPVISGVPQGSVIGPLLFLILIGDIDDDIATSFVSSFADDTRLSRATSGVTDCSALQTDLEKVYQWAIDNNMMFNAKKFEALRYGQDEVLKATTSYTSPDGSIIPSKDHLRDLGVTMSADGSFRKHISEMCQSARNMCSWILRTFHSRSAELMLTLWKSLVLPILDYCSQLWCPTKTGLIQEIEDIQKSFTRKIHCQNRGDYWERLGTLGLYSLQRRRERYRVIYTWKILENLVPNVGANKIRSRSSLRHGRVCVVPRPLNTASCKVQGLVKASLVVHGGSLFNTLPKSIRNLTDVDLSTFKRRLDGYLSTVPDEPQSPGYTARRRAASNSLIHMTSVC
;
A
#
# COMPACT_ATOMS: atom_id res chain seq x y z
N MET A 1 11.13 -39.08 -30.04
CA MET A 1 10.77 -37.74 -29.54
C MET A 1 10.36 -37.90 -28.09
N PRO A 2 10.91 -37.17 -27.10
CA PRO A 2 10.45 -37.28 -25.73
C PRO A 2 8.99 -36.82 -25.65
N GLN A 3 8.11 -37.68 -25.14
CA GLN A 3 6.71 -37.34 -24.92
C GLN A 3 6.65 -36.17 -23.93
N ASN A 4 6.04 -35.05 -24.36
CA ASN A 4 5.83 -33.90 -23.49
C ASN A 4 5.00 -34.30 -22.27
N PRO A 5 5.34 -33.80 -21.04
CA PRO A 5 4.60 -34.15 -19.86
C PRO A 5 3.14 -33.67 -19.96
N LEU A 6 2.20 -34.58 -19.74
CA LEU A 6 0.78 -34.28 -19.70
C LEU A 6 0.46 -33.33 -18.55
N SER A 7 -0.34 -32.31 -18.82
CA SER A 7 -0.94 -31.46 -17.83
C SER A 7 -2.27 -32.05 -17.35
N CYS A 8 -2.72 -31.73 -16.15
CA CYS A 8 -4.04 -32.17 -15.70
C CYS A 8 -4.85 -31.04 -15.02
N PHE A 9 -6.17 -31.20 -15.04
CA PHE A 9 -7.12 -30.40 -14.28
C PHE A 9 -8.27 -31.30 -13.76
N SER A 10 -9.11 -30.78 -12.88
CA SER A 10 -10.20 -31.56 -12.30
C SER A 10 -11.50 -30.79 -12.20
N ILE A 11 -12.60 -31.53 -12.09
CA ILE A 11 -13.95 -31.04 -11.80
C ILE A 11 -14.45 -31.76 -10.55
N PHE A 12 -15.09 -31.04 -9.62
CA PHE A 12 -15.58 -31.65 -8.40
C PHE A 12 -16.78 -30.92 -7.81
N ASN A 13 -17.94 -31.59 -7.69
CA ASN A 13 -19.02 -31.12 -6.84
C ASN A 13 -18.66 -31.42 -5.38
N VAL A 14 -18.34 -30.35 -4.64
CA VAL A 14 -17.80 -30.47 -3.28
C VAL A 14 -18.90 -30.67 -2.21
N HIS A 15 -20.17 -30.49 -2.54
CA HIS A 15 -21.28 -30.58 -1.59
C HIS A 15 -20.96 -29.87 -0.25
N GLY A 16 -20.62 -28.57 -0.35
CA GLY A 16 -20.15 -27.72 0.75
C GLY A 16 -18.65 -27.80 1.00
N LEU A 17 -17.93 -26.76 0.62
CA LEU A 17 -16.46 -26.69 0.76
C LEU A 17 -16.06 -26.64 2.25
N LYS A 18 -16.86 -25.97 3.09
CA LYS A 18 -16.62 -25.83 4.55
C LYS A 18 -17.95 -25.95 5.33
N PRO A 19 -18.58 -27.12 5.40
CA PRO A 19 -19.80 -27.30 6.16
C PRO A 19 -19.54 -27.23 7.68
N ASN A 20 -20.50 -26.72 8.44
CA ASN A 20 -20.36 -26.49 9.90
C ASN A 20 -20.18 -27.76 10.74
N THR A 21 -20.54 -28.93 10.20
CA THR A 21 -20.61 -30.21 10.92
C THR A 21 -19.60 -31.25 10.48
N VAL A 22 -18.77 -30.98 9.45
CA VAL A 22 -17.80 -31.93 8.87
C VAL A 22 -16.45 -31.23 8.72
N PRO A 23 -15.30 -31.93 8.75
CA PRO A 23 -13.98 -31.32 8.47
C PRO A 23 -13.96 -30.59 7.14
N SER A 24 -13.28 -29.44 7.07
CA SER A 24 -13.12 -28.66 5.85
C SER A 24 -12.50 -29.49 4.73
N LYS A 25 -13.06 -29.37 3.50
CA LYS A 25 -12.55 -30.07 2.29
C LYS A 25 -11.36 -29.34 1.64
N VAL A 26 -11.03 -28.14 2.08
CA VAL A 26 -9.88 -27.37 1.55
C VAL A 26 -8.56 -28.14 1.63
N PRO A 27 -8.21 -28.86 2.72
CA PRO A 27 -7.01 -29.67 2.74
C PRO A 27 -6.99 -30.79 1.71
N PHE A 28 -8.13 -31.45 1.47
CA PHE A 28 -8.25 -32.49 0.45
C PHE A 28 -8.05 -31.93 -0.97
N ILE A 29 -8.68 -30.82 -1.29
CA ILE A 29 -8.51 -30.12 -2.58
C ILE A 29 -7.06 -29.63 -2.73
N SER A 30 -6.49 -29.04 -1.68
CA SER A 30 -5.08 -28.63 -1.66
C SER A 30 -4.12 -29.77 -2.00
N ASP A 31 -4.39 -30.94 -1.42
CA ASP A 31 -3.54 -32.12 -1.65
C ASP A 31 -3.65 -32.61 -3.11
N LEU A 32 -4.86 -32.65 -3.68
CA LEU A 32 -5.05 -33.03 -5.10
C LEU A 32 -4.37 -32.06 -6.06
N LEU A 33 -4.56 -30.75 -5.84
CA LEU A 33 -4.00 -29.70 -6.68
C LEU A 33 -2.46 -29.70 -6.66
N ILE A 34 -1.87 -29.84 -5.47
CA ILE A 34 -0.41 -29.74 -5.30
C ILE A 34 0.29 -31.03 -5.74
N GLU A 35 -0.29 -32.21 -5.42
CA GLU A 35 0.36 -33.48 -5.75
C GLU A 35 0.49 -33.72 -7.26
N LYS A 36 -0.48 -33.32 -8.04
CA LYS A 36 -0.52 -33.49 -9.48
C LYS A 36 -0.16 -32.21 -10.25
N ASN A 37 0.18 -31.14 -9.54
CA ASN A 37 0.48 -29.82 -10.13
C ASN A 37 -0.59 -29.39 -11.14
N GLN A 38 -1.87 -29.53 -10.76
CA GLN A 38 -2.99 -29.29 -11.68
C GLN A 38 -3.03 -27.85 -12.19
N LEU A 39 -3.51 -27.66 -13.43
CA LEU A 39 -3.69 -26.34 -14.03
C LEU A 39 -4.77 -25.55 -13.30
N PHE A 40 -5.94 -26.19 -13.12
CA PHE A 40 -7.06 -25.65 -12.37
C PHE A 40 -7.96 -26.77 -11.83
N MET A 41 -8.88 -26.42 -10.94
CA MET A 41 -9.97 -27.28 -10.48
C MET A 41 -11.25 -26.48 -10.42
N GLY A 42 -12.22 -26.84 -11.27
CA GLY A 42 -13.59 -26.34 -11.18
C GLY A 42 -14.34 -27.04 -10.03
N ILE A 43 -14.95 -26.24 -9.17
CA ILE A 43 -15.71 -26.74 -8.01
C ILE A 43 -17.14 -26.20 -8.04
N THR A 44 -18.11 -27.07 -7.75
CA THR A 44 -19.54 -26.73 -7.67
C THR A 44 -20.10 -27.02 -6.29
N GLU A 45 -21.25 -26.51 -5.97
CA GLU A 45 -21.85 -26.56 -4.60
C GLU A 45 -20.93 -26.13 -3.48
N THR A 46 -20.27 -24.98 -3.64
CA THR A 46 -19.27 -24.49 -2.67
C THR A 46 -19.88 -24.13 -1.31
N TRP A 47 -21.14 -23.73 -1.26
CA TRP A 47 -21.91 -23.26 -0.09
C TRP A 47 -21.19 -22.11 0.64
N LEU A 48 -20.44 -21.28 -0.11
CA LEU A 48 -19.72 -20.14 0.40
C LEU A 48 -20.59 -18.88 0.33
N HIS A 49 -20.51 -18.02 1.36
CA HIS A 49 -21.12 -16.70 1.32
C HIS A 49 -20.49 -15.73 2.33
N THR A 50 -20.06 -16.22 3.49
CA THR A 50 -19.44 -15.42 4.57
C THR A 50 -18.05 -15.92 4.94
N HIS A 51 -17.55 -16.95 4.25
CA HIS A 51 -16.24 -17.53 4.53
C HIS A 51 -15.14 -16.55 4.12
N LYS A 52 -14.11 -16.48 4.95
CA LYS A 52 -12.95 -15.62 4.71
C LYS A 52 -12.07 -16.24 3.64
N ASP A 53 -11.55 -15.41 2.74
CA ASP A 53 -10.62 -15.86 1.68
C ASP A 53 -9.38 -16.57 2.26
N ALA A 54 -8.92 -16.12 3.43
CA ALA A 54 -7.81 -16.76 4.13
C ALA A 54 -8.07 -18.22 4.53
N GLU A 55 -9.34 -18.58 4.79
CA GLU A 55 -9.73 -19.95 5.16
C GLU A 55 -9.79 -20.90 3.98
N LEU A 56 -9.93 -20.31 2.77
CA LEU A 56 -10.03 -21.02 1.50
C LEU A 56 -8.72 -21.02 0.71
N HIS A 57 -7.68 -20.35 1.24
CA HIS A 57 -6.41 -20.20 0.56
C HIS A 57 -5.66 -21.52 0.40
N ILE A 58 -5.29 -21.83 -0.85
CA ILE A 58 -4.39 -22.92 -1.20
C ILE A 58 -3.12 -22.31 -1.79
N GLU A 59 -1.96 -22.66 -1.24
CA GLU A 59 -0.68 -22.13 -1.67
C GLU A 59 -0.36 -22.58 -3.10
N GLY A 60 0.04 -21.63 -3.95
CA GLY A 60 0.27 -21.88 -5.37
C GLY A 60 -0.97 -21.73 -6.26
N TYR A 61 -2.16 -21.50 -5.66
CA TYR A 61 -3.42 -21.39 -6.38
C TYR A 61 -4.20 -20.15 -5.95
N LYS A 62 -4.96 -19.59 -6.89
CA LYS A 62 -5.94 -18.51 -6.65
C LYS A 62 -7.35 -19.07 -6.83
N LEU A 63 -8.24 -18.74 -5.89
CA LEU A 63 -9.66 -19.08 -6.00
C LEU A 63 -10.40 -17.92 -6.67
N PHE A 64 -11.07 -18.19 -7.78
CA PHE A 64 -12.14 -17.37 -8.37
C PHE A 64 -13.47 -18.00 -7.98
N ARG A 65 -14.51 -17.19 -7.67
CA ARG A 65 -15.79 -17.73 -7.24
C ARG A 65 -16.99 -16.84 -7.60
N SER A 66 -18.16 -17.49 -7.79
CA SER A 66 -19.46 -16.88 -7.91
C SER A 66 -20.37 -17.50 -6.85
N ASP A 67 -20.59 -16.77 -5.75
CA ASP A 67 -21.38 -17.25 -4.62
C ASP A 67 -22.88 -16.98 -4.87
N ARG A 68 -23.74 -17.91 -4.44
CA ARG A 68 -25.19 -17.72 -4.55
C ARG A 68 -25.66 -16.54 -3.71
N LYS A 69 -26.39 -15.59 -4.33
CA LYS A 69 -26.98 -14.43 -3.63
C LYS A 69 -28.19 -14.91 -2.79
N ARG A 70 -28.22 -14.56 -1.51
CA ARG A 70 -29.29 -14.94 -0.57
C ARG A 70 -30.59 -14.19 -0.89
N ALA A 71 -31.70 -14.90 -1.05
CA ALA A 71 -33.04 -14.30 -0.98
C ALA A 71 -33.33 -13.82 0.47
N LYS A 72 -33.86 -12.61 0.63
CA LYS A 72 -33.99 -11.89 1.93
C LYS A 72 -34.81 -12.57 3.01
N LYS A 73 -35.49 -13.71 2.75
CA LYS A 73 -36.49 -14.29 3.64
C LYS A 73 -36.40 -15.81 3.93
N THR A 74 -35.36 -16.52 3.54
CA THR A 74 -35.30 -17.98 3.79
C THR A 74 -34.35 -18.36 4.92
N ARG A 75 -34.88 -19.02 5.96
CA ARG A 75 -34.12 -19.68 7.05
C ARG A 75 -33.50 -21.03 6.63
N GLY A 76 -33.30 -21.29 5.33
CA GLY A 76 -32.79 -22.55 4.81
C GLY A 76 -31.24 -22.68 4.87
N ARG A 77 -30.74 -23.93 4.78
CA ARG A 77 -29.33 -24.27 4.65
C ARG A 77 -28.76 -23.63 3.37
N TYR A 78 -27.54 -23.16 3.42
CA TYR A 78 -26.85 -22.66 2.23
C TYR A 78 -26.64 -23.80 1.25
N SER A 79 -26.88 -23.57 -0.05
CA SER A 79 -26.66 -24.51 -1.14
C SER A 79 -26.19 -23.74 -2.37
N GLY A 80 -25.51 -24.42 -3.31
CA GLY A 80 -25.02 -23.83 -4.58
C GLY A 80 -23.71 -23.04 -4.44
N GLY A 81 -23.44 -22.23 -5.45
CA GLY A 81 -22.17 -21.52 -5.64
C GLY A 81 -21.14 -22.31 -6.43
N VAL A 82 -20.38 -21.62 -7.27
CA VAL A 82 -19.29 -22.18 -8.07
C VAL A 82 -17.97 -21.50 -7.79
N GLY A 83 -16.87 -22.20 -8.03
CA GLY A 83 -15.52 -21.65 -7.90
C GLY A 83 -14.53 -22.38 -8.81
N CYS A 84 -13.37 -21.76 -8.99
CA CYS A 84 -12.28 -22.33 -9.74
C CYS A 84 -10.96 -22.00 -9.03
N TYR A 85 -10.26 -23.02 -8.55
CA TYR A 85 -8.88 -22.88 -8.13
C TYR A 85 -7.97 -22.95 -9.35
N VAL A 86 -7.22 -21.92 -9.62
CA VAL A 86 -6.30 -21.83 -10.76
C VAL A 86 -4.88 -21.62 -10.27
N ARG A 87 -3.93 -22.32 -10.89
CA ARG A 87 -2.50 -22.19 -10.57
C ARG A 87 -2.01 -20.78 -10.83
N LEU A 88 -1.17 -20.23 -9.93
CA LEU A 88 -0.83 -18.80 -9.90
C LEU A 88 -0.18 -18.28 -11.19
N ASP A 89 0.59 -19.08 -11.89
CA ASP A 89 1.18 -18.72 -13.18
C ASP A 89 0.11 -18.40 -14.24
N ILE A 90 -0.98 -19.17 -14.28
CA ILE A 90 -2.13 -18.96 -15.16
C ILE A 90 -3.04 -17.87 -14.60
N ALA A 91 -3.31 -17.92 -13.30
CA ALA A 91 -4.26 -17.03 -12.61
C ALA A 91 -3.89 -15.55 -12.71
N SER A 92 -2.62 -15.23 -12.92
CA SER A 92 -2.13 -13.86 -13.07
C SER A 92 -2.59 -13.18 -14.36
N SER A 93 -2.91 -13.96 -15.39
CA SER A 93 -3.36 -13.49 -16.72
C SER A 93 -4.86 -13.71 -16.96
N LEU A 94 -5.60 -14.24 -15.98
CA LEU A 94 -7.03 -14.50 -16.10
C LEU A 94 -7.88 -13.28 -15.77
N GLU A 95 -8.79 -12.98 -16.66
CA GLU A 95 -9.88 -12.01 -16.49
C GLU A 95 -11.18 -12.74 -16.17
N VAL A 96 -12.00 -12.18 -15.30
CA VAL A 96 -13.34 -12.69 -15.00
C VAL A 96 -14.31 -12.05 -15.98
N LEU A 97 -14.84 -12.83 -16.92
CA LEU A 97 -15.79 -12.34 -17.92
C LEU A 97 -17.24 -12.43 -17.43
N VAL A 98 -17.61 -13.51 -16.71
CA VAL A 98 -18.95 -13.72 -16.21
C VAL A 98 -18.92 -14.15 -14.74
N THR A 99 -19.77 -13.53 -13.94
CA THR A 99 -20.20 -14.02 -12.62
C THR A 99 -21.71 -13.92 -12.54
N PHE A 100 -22.40 -15.04 -12.69
CA PHE A 100 -23.86 -15.08 -12.74
C PHE A 100 -24.42 -16.00 -11.66
N SER A 101 -25.53 -15.59 -11.04
CA SER A 101 -26.26 -16.40 -10.08
C SER A 101 -27.71 -15.90 -10.00
N ASN A 102 -28.66 -16.77 -10.37
CA ASN A 102 -30.10 -16.50 -10.27
C ASN A 102 -30.84 -17.43 -9.27
N GLY A 103 -30.10 -18.29 -8.57
CA GLY A 103 -30.64 -19.21 -7.55
C GLY A 103 -31.05 -20.59 -8.12
N VAL A 104 -31.03 -20.78 -9.43
CA VAL A 104 -31.17 -22.06 -10.13
C VAL A 104 -29.88 -22.48 -10.76
N VAL A 105 -29.18 -21.50 -11.39
CA VAL A 105 -27.88 -21.68 -12.05
C VAL A 105 -26.88 -20.68 -11.50
N GLU A 106 -25.68 -21.16 -11.23
CA GLU A 106 -24.49 -20.37 -10.99
C GLU A 106 -23.47 -20.62 -12.10
N LEU A 107 -22.86 -19.53 -12.61
CA LEU A 107 -21.86 -19.56 -13.67
C LEU A 107 -20.70 -18.64 -13.32
N LEU A 108 -19.50 -19.15 -13.56
CA LEU A 108 -18.23 -18.38 -13.51
C LEU A 108 -17.48 -18.60 -14.79
N ALA A 109 -17.16 -17.56 -15.54
CA ALA A 109 -16.34 -17.68 -16.74
C ALA A 109 -15.07 -16.82 -16.62
N LEU A 110 -13.93 -17.44 -16.95
CA LEU A 110 -12.59 -16.90 -16.87
C LEU A 110 -11.91 -17.01 -18.24
N TYR A 111 -11.16 -15.97 -18.65
CA TYR A 111 -10.43 -15.98 -19.91
C TYR A 111 -8.99 -15.51 -19.72
N SER A 112 -8.05 -16.19 -20.38
CA SER A 112 -6.67 -15.79 -20.50
C SER A 112 -6.25 -15.73 -21.96
N ARG A 113 -5.97 -14.53 -22.45
CA ARG A 113 -5.41 -14.32 -23.80
C ARG A 113 -4.00 -14.91 -23.90
N VAL A 114 -3.19 -14.77 -22.83
CA VAL A 114 -1.80 -15.25 -22.78
C VAL A 114 -1.71 -16.77 -22.92
N HIS A 115 -2.60 -17.51 -22.26
CA HIS A 115 -2.61 -18.98 -22.30
C HIS A 115 -3.61 -19.53 -23.32
N ASN A 116 -4.27 -18.65 -24.07
CA ASN A 116 -5.30 -19.02 -25.04
C ASN A 116 -6.34 -19.99 -24.44
N LEU A 117 -6.87 -19.62 -23.25
CA LEU A 117 -7.65 -20.50 -22.40
C LEU A 117 -8.92 -19.80 -21.91
N TYR A 118 -10.08 -20.43 -22.14
CA TYR A 118 -11.36 -20.03 -21.57
C TYR A 118 -11.90 -21.13 -20.67
N ILE A 119 -12.20 -20.82 -19.40
CA ILE A 119 -12.72 -21.77 -18.41
C ILE A 119 -14.07 -21.28 -17.93
N ALA A 120 -15.12 -22.05 -18.12
CA ALA A 120 -16.43 -21.79 -17.54
C ALA A 120 -16.82 -22.93 -16.58
N VAL A 121 -17.20 -22.57 -15.36
CA VAL A 121 -17.69 -23.52 -14.34
C VAL A 121 -19.16 -23.24 -14.07
N LEU A 122 -19.99 -24.26 -14.27
CA LEU A 122 -21.44 -24.17 -14.15
C LEU A 122 -21.96 -25.13 -13.07
N TYR A 123 -22.93 -24.68 -12.28
CA TYR A 123 -23.74 -25.50 -11.41
C TYR A 123 -25.19 -25.22 -11.67
N ARG A 124 -25.99 -26.26 -11.91
CA ARG A 124 -27.44 -26.21 -11.99
C ARG A 124 -28.04 -26.96 -10.80
N GLN A 125 -29.00 -26.34 -10.12
CA GLN A 125 -29.71 -26.99 -9.02
C GLN A 125 -30.60 -28.12 -9.54
N PRO A 126 -30.69 -29.30 -8.86
CA PRO A 126 -31.64 -30.36 -9.19
C PRO A 126 -33.10 -29.90 -9.13
N ASP A 127 -33.97 -30.43 -9.99
CA ASP A 127 -35.37 -29.99 -10.13
C ASP A 127 -36.20 -30.22 -8.87
N ASP A 128 -35.92 -31.26 -8.11
CA ASP A 128 -36.57 -31.57 -6.85
C ASP A 128 -36.37 -30.54 -5.74
N ARG A 129 -35.34 -29.69 -5.88
CA ARG A 129 -35.00 -28.62 -4.93
C ARG A 129 -35.46 -27.23 -5.38
N ILE A 130 -36.11 -27.12 -6.55
CA ILE A 130 -36.59 -25.87 -7.12
C ILE A 130 -38.09 -25.75 -6.76
N GLY A 131 -38.47 -24.65 -6.08
CA GLY A 131 -39.90 -24.44 -5.70
C GLY A 131 -40.80 -24.21 -6.92
N ASN A 132 -42.08 -24.65 -6.84
CA ASN A 132 -43.08 -24.72 -7.92
C ASN A 132 -43.39 -23.40 -8.67
N ASN A 133 -42.81 -22.27 -8.28
CA ASN A 133 -43.08 -20.96 -8.89
C ASN A 133 -41.94 -20.45 -9.77
N ARG A 134 -40.95 -21.27 -10.15
CA ARG A 134 -39.82 -20.86 -10.99
C ARG A 134 -39.73 -21.69 -12.26
N SER A 135 -39.61 -21.00 -13.40
CA SER A 135 -39.38 -21.64 -14.69
C SER A 135 -37.90 -21.97 -14.83
N THR A 136 -37.56 -23.24 -14.61
CA THR A 136 -36.14 -23.72 -14.63
C THR A 136 -35.46 -23.52 -15.97
N GLU A 137 -36.18 -23.68 -17.07
CA GLU A 137 -35.72 -23.49 -18.43
C GLU A 137 -35.36 -22.00 -18.70
N LYS A 138 -36.21 -21.05 -18.28
CA LYS A 138 -35.96 -19.61 -18.47
C LYS A 138 -34.72 -19.14 -17.66
N GLU A 139 -34.58 -19.63 -16.43
CA GLU A 139 -33.44 -19.32 -15.58
C GLU A 139 -32.15 -19.93 -16.14
N PHE A 140 -32.21 -21.12 -16.74
CA PHE A 140 -31.09 -21.75 -17.41
C PHE A 140 -30.75 -21.02 -18.73
N GLN A 141 -31.77 -20.64 -19.51
CA GLN A 141 -31.61 -19.86 -20.73
C GLN A 141 -30.86 -18.53 -20.45
N ALA A 142 -31.25 -17.82 -19.39
CA ALA A 142 -30.59 -16.58 -19.01
C ALA A 142 -29.08 -16.75 -18.71
N ALA A 143 -28.72 -17.87 -18.04
CA ALA A 143 -27.30 -18.17 -17.80
C ALA A 143 -26.57 -18.52 -19.12
N MET A 144 -27.23 -19.21 -20.05
CA MET A 144 -26.64 -19.53 -21.35
C MET A 144 -26.50 -18.30 -22.26
N ASP A 145 -27.38 -17.32 -22.14
CA ASP A 145 -27.28 -16.08 -22.90
C ASP A 145 -26.09 -15.23 -22.43
N GLU A 146 -25.83 -15.18 -21.12
CA GLU A 146 -24.59 -14.57 -20.59
C GLU A 146 -23.34 -15.32 -21.10
N LEU A 147 -23.38 -16.64 -21.10
CA LEU A 147 -22.28 -17.46 -21.61
C LEU A 147 -22.07 -17.23 -23.11
N LYS A 148 -23.13 -17.21 -23.93
CA LYS A 148 -23.08 -16.94 -25.37
C LYS A 148 -22.49 -15.56 -25.65
N THR A 149 -22.90 -14.55 -24.89
CA THR A 149 -22.39 -13.19 -25.01
C THR A 149 -20.88 -13.14 -24.75
N SER A 150 -20.41 -13.80 -23.69
CA SER A 150 -18.99 -13.88 -23.37
C SER A 150 -18.16 -14.65 -24.40
N LEU A 151 -18.72 -15.74 -24.96
CA LEU A 151 -18.07 -16.53 -26.03
C LEU A 151 -18.01 -15.76 -27.35
N SER A 152 -19.02 -14.96 -27.67
CA SER A 152 -19.06 -14.15 -28.89
C SER A 152 -18.04 -13.00 -28.88
N GLY A 153 -17.60 -12.56 -27.70
CA GLY A 153 -16.56 -11.56 -27.52
C GLY A 153 -15.12 -12.09 -27.59
N LEU A 154 -14.93 -13.39 -27.80
CA LEU A 154 -13.60 -14.00 -27.88
C LEU A 154 -12.89 -13.70 -29.21
N PRO A 155 -11.55 -13.63 -29.25
CA PRO A 155 -10.79 -13.38 -30.47
C PRO A 155 -10.86 -14.59 -31.44
N THR A 156 -10.57 -14.33 -32.71
CA THR A 156 -10.34 -15.35 -33.71
C THR A 156 -8.84 -15.48 -34.01
N PRO A 157 -8.24 -16.70 -33.95
CA PRO A 157 -8.89 -17.99 -33.70
C PRO A 157 -9.37 -18.14 -32.25
N ALA A 158 -10.45 -18.90 -32.06
CA ALA A 158 -11.03 -19.12 -30.72
C ALA A 158 -10.04 -19.81 -29.78
N PRO A 159 -10.03 -19.43 -28.48
CA PRO A 159 -9.21 -20.09 -27.46
C PRO A 159 -9.67 -21.53 -27.22
N ASN A 160 -8.86 -22.30 -26.47
CA ASN A 160 -9.30 -23.60 -25.96
C ASN A 160 -10.40 -23.34 -24.89
N ILE A 161 -11.61 -23.78 -25.19
CA ILE A 161 -12.80 -23.58 -24.36
C ILE A 161 -13.04 -24.84 -23.53
N PHE A 162 -13.15 -24.66 -22.21
CA PHE A 162 -13.59 -25.67 -21.24
C PHE A 162 -14.84 -25.18 -20.52
N LEU A 163 -15.99 -25.73 -20.86
CA LEU A 163 -17.22 -25.55 -20.08
C LEU A 163 -17.42 -26.82 -19.26
N CYS A 164 -17.36 -26.69 -17.94
CA CYS A 164 -17.39 -27.82 -17.04
C CYS A 164 -18.25 -27.55 -15.79
N GLY A 165 -18.61 -28.58 -15.08
CA GLY A 165 -19.35 -28.50 -13.83
C GLY A 165 -20.49 -29.51 -13.72
N ASP A 166 -21.38 -29.31 -12.75
CA ASP A 166 -22.51 -30.18 -12.47
C ASP A 166 -23.80 -29.62 -13.11
N PHE A 167 -24.30 -30.30 -14.07
CA PHE A 167 -25.50 -29.94 -14.84
C PHE A 167 -26.79 -30.53 -14.29
N ASN A 168 -26.73 -31.53 -13.41
CA ASN A 168 -27.87 -32.18 -12.78
C ASN A 168 -28.98 -32.60 -13.77
N LEU A 169 -28.57 -33.25 -14.87
CA LEU A 169 -29.50 -33.77 -15.90
C LEU A 169 -29.40 -35.32 -15.98
N PRO A 170 -30.07 -36.06 -15.09
CA PRO A 170 -29.89 -37.49 -14.97
C PRO A 170 -30.48 -38.27 -16.15
N HIS A 171 -31.49 -37.73 -16.86
CA HIS A 171 -32.16 -38.39 -17.98
C HIS A 171 -31.68 -37.91 -19.33
N SER A 172 -30.36 -37.98 -19.53
CA SER A 172 -29.70 -37.46 -20.73
C SER A 172 -28.72 -38.48 -21.34
N SER A 173 -28.76 -38.64 -22.68
CA SER A 173 -27.71 -39.29 -23.44
C SER A 173 -26.66 -38.27 -23.81
N TRP A 174 -25.42 -38.45 -23.34
CA TRP A 174 -24.37 -37.46 -23.56
C TRP A 174 -23.57 -37.70 -24.88
N GLN A 175 -23.83 -38.78 -25.60
CA GLN A 175 -23.23 -39.01 -26.93
C GLN A 175 -23.79 -38.02 -27.95
N ASP A 176 -25.07 -37.76 -27.90
CA ASP A 176 -25.81 -36.88 -28.82
C ASP A 176 -26.52 -35.70 -28.17
N CYS A 177 -26.40 -35.51 -26.83
CA CYS A 177 -27.12 -34.50 -26.05
C CYS A 177 -28.64 -34.64 -26.21
N SER A 178 -29.14 -35.86 -26.24
CA SER A 178 -30.59 -36.16 -26.40
C SER A 178 -31.26 -36.64 -25.10
N PRO A 179 -32.57 -36.41 -24.91
CA PRO A 179 -33.29 -36.89 -23.74
C PRO A 179 -33.47 -38.41 -23.79
N THR A 180 -33.27 -39.08 -22.64
CA THR A 180 -33.58 -40.50 -22.46
C THR A 180 -35.01 -40.72 -21.96
N THR A 181 -35.47 -41.98 -21.86
CA THR A 181 -36.75 -42.36 -21.26
C THR A 181 -36.79 -41.87 -19.81
N GLY A 182 -37.84 -41.06 -19.50
CA GLY A 182 -37.99 -40.43 -18.17
C GLY A 182 -37.66 -38.95 -18.08
N ALA A 183 -37.08 -38.35 -19.15
CA ALA A 183 -36.77 -36.93 -19.18
C ALA A 183 -38.02 -36.05 -19.09
N THR A 184 -38.02 -35.09 -18.18
CA THR A 184 -39.10 -34.13 -18.02
C THR A 184 -39.15 -33.15 -19.20
N THR A 185 -40.23 -32.39 -19.38
CA THR A 185 -40.36 -31.36 -20.40
C THR A 185 -39.25 -30.32 -20.22
N HIS A 186 -38.96 -29.91 -18.96
CA HIS A 186 -37.91 -28.96 -18.63
C HIS A 186 -36.50 -29.45 -18.98
N GLU A 187 -36.20 -30.72 -18.71
CA GLU A 187 -34.90 -31.33 -19.14
C GLU A 187 -34.74 -31.35 -20.66
N LYS A 188 -35.81 -31.60 -21.42
CA LYS A 188 -35.79 -31.58 -22.89
C LYS A 188 -35.44 -30.18 -23.44
N GLU A 189 -36.06 -29.15 -22.91
CA GLU A 189 -35.77 -27.76 -23.32
C GLU A 189 -34.36 -27.32 -22.96
N ILE A 190 -33.86 -27.70 -21.77
CA ILE A 190 -32.49 -27.46 -21.34
C ILE A 190 -31.47 -28.19 -22.24
N LEU A 191 -31.77 -29.44 -22.58
CA LEU A 191 -30.93 -30.22 -23.50
C LEU A 191 -30.89 -29.61 -24.91
N GLN A 192 -32.04 -29.09 -25.40
CA GLN A 192 -32.05 -28.35 -26.67
C GLN A 192 -31.15 -27.10 -26.60
N THR A 193 -31.26 -26.33 -25.54
CA THR A 193 -30.40 -25.14 -25.35
C THR A 193 -28.92 -25.47 -25.29
N LEU A 194 -28.54 -26.59 -24.65
CA LEU A 194 -27.16 -27.09 -24.62
C LEU A 194 -26.70 -27.60 -25.99
N SER A 195 -27.58 -28.27 -26.71
CA SER A 195 -27.31 -28.74 -28.08
C SER A 195 -27.07 -27.58 -29.03
N ASP A 196 -27.86 -26.52 -28.93
CA ASP A 196 -27.66 -25.29 -29.73
C ASP A 196 -26.33 -24.61 -29.41
N LEU A 197 -25.98 -24.51 -28.11
CA LEU A 197 -24.67 -23.97 -27.67
C LEU A 197 -23.52 -24.81 -28.19
N LYS A 198 -23.63 -26.16 -28.09
CA LYS A 198 -22.65 -27.14 -28.57
C LYS A 198 -22.39 -26.95 -30.06
N ASN A 199 -23.47 -26.92 -30.88
CA ASN A 199 -23.37 -26.80 -32.32
C ASN A 199 -22.82 -25.44 -32.75
N ARG A 200 -23.21 -24.36 -32.10
CA ARG A 200 -22.78 -22.99 -32.43
C ARG A 200 -21.29 -22.74 -32.15
N HIS A 201 -20.74 -23.35 -31.10
CA HIS A 201 -19.36 -23.16 -30.67
C HIS A 201 -18.48 -24.38 -30.88
N PHE A 202 -18.95 -25.39 -31.63
CA PHE A 202 -18.21 -26.63 -31.98
C PHE A 202 -17.68 -27.36 -30.73
N LEU A 203 -18.52 -27.46 -29.67
CA LEU A 203 -18.14 -28.09 -28.41
C LEU A 203 -18.46 -29.59 -28.45
N THR A 204 -17.54 -30.42 -28.00
CA THR A 204 -17.71 -31.86 -27.79
C THR A 204 -17.80 -32.15 -26.29
N GLN A 205 -18.75 -32.99 -25.89
CA GLN A 205 -18.84 -33.47 -24.52
C GLN A 205 -18.02 -34.75 -24.35
N HIS A 206 -17.15 -34.78 -23.30
CA HIS A 206 -16.15 -35.85 -23.14
C HIS A 206 -16.48 -36.88 -22.06
N ILE A 207 -17.20 -36.54 -20.99
CA ILE A 207 -17.37 -37.39 -19.81
C ILE A 207 -18.55 -38.38 -20.03
N THR A 208 -18.22 -39.65 -20.25
CA THR A 208 -19.23 -40.73 -20.46
C THR A 208 -19.29 -41.74 -19.30
N ILE A 209 -18.39 -41.62 -18.32
CA ILE A 209 -18.33 -42.47 -17.12
C ILE A 209 -19.15 -41.89 -15.97
N PRO A 210 -19.68 -42.74 -15.06
CA PRO A 210 -20.42 -42.26 -13.90
C PRO A 210 -19.62 -41.31 -13.03
N THR A 211 -20.19 -40.13 -12.70
CA THR A 211 -19.58 -39.09 -11.84
C THR A 211 -20.27 -38.99 -10.49
N HIS A 212 -21.39 -39.67 -10.31
CA HIS A 212 -22.16 -39.68 -9.06
C HIS A 212 -22.28 -41.11 -8.52
N MET A 213 -22.41 -41.27 -7.17
CA MET A 213 -22.50 -42.57 -6.53
C MET A 213 -23.74 -43.37 -6.91
N ALA A 214 -24.83 -42.73 -7.38
CA ALA A 214 -26.04 -43.39 -7.90
C ALA A 214 -25.87 -43.88 -9.34
N GLY A 215 -24.73 -43.75 -9.96
CA GLY A 215 -24.42 -44.28 -11.32
C GLY A 215 -24.66 -43.28 -12.45
N GLY A 216 -25.10 -42.07 -12.21
CA GLY A 216 -25.32 -41.02 -13.21
C GLY A 216 -24.05 -40.24 -13.58
N SER A 217 -24.01 -39.71 -14.79
CA SER A 217 -22.97 -38.75 -15.28
C SER A 217 -23.54 -37.34 -15.21
N LEU A 218 -23.40 -36.65 -14.06
CA LEU A 218 -23.96 -35.33 -13.79
C LEU A 218 -22.94 -34.20 -13.97
N ASP A 219 -21.65 -34.54 -13.73
CA ASP A 219 -20.54 -33.60 -13.90
C ASP A 219 -19.96 -33.78 -15.32
N LEU A 220 -20.01 -32.72 -16.13
CA LEU A 220 -19.70 -32.75 -17.56
C LEU A 220 -18.51 -31.88 -17.92
N LEU A 221 -17.92 -32.17 -19.09
CA LEU A 221 -16.90 -31.37 -19.73
C LEU A 221 -17.18 -31.20 -21.19
N PHE A 222 -17.43 -29.98 -21.63
CA PHE A 222 -17.48 -29.60 -23.05
C PHE A 222 -16.19 -28.87 -23.44
N CYS A 223 -15.61 -29.25 -24.59
CA CYS A 223 -14.40 -28.66 -25.17
C CYS A 223 -14.57 -28.44 -26.67
N ASN A 224 -13.97 -27.38 -27.22
CA ASN A 224 -13.96 -27.08 -28.66
C ASN A 224 -12.76 -27.68 -29.41
N ASN A 225 -11.88 -28.40 -28.73
CA ASN A 225 -10.68 -28.98 -29.29
C ASN A 225 -10.42 -30.38 -28.73
N ASP A 226 -10.93 -31.40 -29.35
CA ASP A 226 -10.85 -32.80 -28.92
C ASP A 226 -9.42 -33.33 -28.83
N ALA A 227 -8.52 -32.83 -29.67
CA ALA A 227 -7.13 -33.29 -29.72
C ALA A 227 -6.32 -32.96 -28.45
N ILE A 228 -6.80 -32.03 -27.61
CA ILE A 228 -6.11 -31.70 -26.39
C ILE A 228 -6.50 -32.54 -25.19
N ILE A 229 -7.60 -33.30 -25.23
CA ILE A 229 -8.03 -34.20 -24.16
C ILE A 229 -7.37 -35.57 -24.41
N HIS A 230 -6.48 -35.97 -23.51
CA HIS A 230 -5.78 -37.23 -23.60
C HIS A 230 -6.53 -38.40 -22.94
N SER A 231 -6.97 -38.19 -21.69
CA SER A 231 -7.74 -39.18 -20.92
C SER A 231 -8.46 -38.52 -19.79
N TYR A 232 -9.47 -39.18 -19.27
CA TYR A 232 -10.16 -38.77 -18.04
C TYR A 232 -10.43 -40.02 -17.19
N ASP A 233 -10.50 -39.80 -15.85
CA ASP A 233 -10.78 -40.83 -14.86
C ASP A 233 -11.56 -40.25 -13.69
N THR A 234 -12.17 -41.08 -12.88
CA THR A 234 -12.91 -40.69 -11.69
C THR A 234 -12.23 -41.19 -10.43
N LEU A 235 -11.95 -40.26 -9.52
CA LEU A 235 -11.49 -40.56 -8.17
C LEU A 235 -12.69 -40.60 -7.23
N LYS A 236 -12.99 -41.77 -6.64
CA LYS A 236 -14.08 -41.95 -5.67
C LYS A 236 -13.72 -41.22 -4.37
N PRO A 237 -14.41 -40.16 -3.96
CA PRO A 237 -14.22 -39.55 -2.66
C PRO A 237 -14.76 -40.47 -1.57
N LEU A 238 -14.36 -40.22 -0.31
CA LEU A 238 -14.98 -40.87 0.84
C LEU A 238 -16.46 -40.46 0.93
N GLN A 239 -17.32 -41.37 1.27
CA GLN A 239 -18.76 -41.10 1.43
C GLN A 239 -19.09 -39.95 2.39
N SER A 240 -18.21 -39.63 3.32
CA SER A 240 -18.35 -38.51 4.25
C SER A 240 -18.06 -37.13 3.63
N THR A 241 -17.52 -37.05 2.40
CA THR A 241 -17.08 -35.79 1.80
C THR A 241 -18.00 -35.27 0.70
N SER A 242 -18.41 -36.14 -0.24
CA SER A 242 -19.34 -35.83 -1.34
C SER A 242 -19.89 -37.13 -1.91
N ASP A 243 -21.07 -37.08 -2.50
CA ASP A 243 -21.70 -38.14 -3.30
C ASP A 243 -21.26 -38.11 -4.76
N HIS A 244 -20.58 -37.06 -5.18
CA HIS A 244 -19.92 -36.94 -6.49
C HIS A 244 -18.49 -37.43 -6.47
N TYR A 245 -18.00 -37.93 -7.61
CA TYR A 245 -16.60 -38.29 -7.84
C TYR A 245 -15.81 -37.08 -8.30
N VAL A 246 -14.52 -37.01 -8.00
CA VAL A 246 -13.62 -36.04 -8.64
C VAL A 246 -13.33 -36.55 -10.04
N VAL A 247 -13.65 -35.79 -11.06
CA VAL A 247 -13.29 -36.09 -12.46
C VAL A 247 -11.92 -35.47 -12.72
N GLU A 248 -10.92 -36.27 -13.00
CA GLU A 248 -9.58 -35.88 -13.38
C GLU A 248 -9.39 -35.99 -14.88
N ILE A 249 -8.92 -34.93 -15.51
CA ILE A 249 -8.72 -34.82 -16.95
C ILE A 249 -7.24 -34.59 -17.22
N ASN A 250 -6.61 -35.47 -18.03
CA ASN A 250 -5.27 -35.30 -18.55
C ASN A 250 -5.32 -34.66 -19.93
N THR A 251 -4.49 -33.66 -20.15
CA THR A 251 -4.56 -32.81 -21.34
C THR A 251 -3.17 -32.54 -21.90
N HIS A 252 -3.09 -32.40 -23.25
CA HIS A 252 -1.91 -31.91 -23.94
C HIS A 252 -1.76 -30.37 -23.91
N ILE A 253 -2.57 -29.66 -23.15
CA ILE A 253 -2.39 -28.22 -23.00
C ILE A 253 -1.02 -27.95 -22.38
N GLN A 254 -0.17 -27.38 -23.17
CA GLN A 254 1.03 -26.72 -22.73
C GLN A 254 0.63 -25.30 -22.32
N CYS A 255 0.31 -25.09 -21.03
CA CYS A 255 0.49 -23.77 -20.47
C CYS A 255 2.01 -23.59 -20.42
N ASN A 256 2.58 -23.18 -21.55
CA ASN A 256 3.96 -22.82 -21.60
C ASN A 256 4.21 -21.78 -20.51
N SER A 257 5.01 -22.13 -19.53
CA SER A 257 5.82 -21.18 -18.81
C SER A 257 6.90 -20.51 -19.69
N GLN A 258 7.00 -20.92 -20.91
CA GLN A 258 7.50 -20.19 -22.06
C GLN A 258 6.34 -19.29 -22.57
N LEU A 259 6.02 -18.19 -21.81
CA LEU A 259 6.10 -16.91 -22.52
C LEU A 259 7.21 -17.12 -23.55
N LYS A 260 6.91 -16.97 -24.90
CA LYS A 260 7.96 -16.78 -25.93
C LYS A 260 9.10 -16.16 -25.16
N GLU A 261 10.33 -16.61 -25.29
CA GLU A 261 11.46 -15.87 -24.76
C GLU A 261 11.25 -14.40 -25.17
N GLU A 262 10.33 -13.74 -24.47
CA GLU A 262 10.39 -12.30 -24.29
C GLU A 262 11.77 -12.21 -23.73
N GLU A 263 12.64 -11.62 -24.46
CA GLU A 263 14.04 -11.33 -24.20
C GLU A 263 14.23 -11.30 -22.71
N LYS A 264 14.95 -12.26 -22.16
CA LYS A 264 15.13 -12.32 -20.69
C LYS A 264 15.47 -10.92 -20.25
N PRO A 265 14.77 -10.33 -19.27
CA PRO A 265 14.99 -8.93 -18.91
C PRO A 265 16.49 -8.72 -18.83
N GLU A 266 16.99 -7.77 -19.61
CA GLU A 266 18.41 -7.46 -19.68
C GLU A 266 18.92 -7.35 -18.26
N ARG A 267 20.00 -8.05 -17.92
CA ARG A 267 20.52 -8.01 -16.55
C ARG A 267 20.94 -6.57 -16.28
N VAL A 268 20.13 -5.86 -15.51
CA VAL A 268 20.26 -4.42 -15.26
C VAL A 268 21.59 -4.10 -14.56
N SER A 269 22.08 -5.02 -13.70
CA SER A 269 23.37 -4.90 -13.04
C SER A 269 24.00 -6.27 -12.83
N PRO A 270 25.35 -6.38 -12.87
CA PRO A 270 26.05 -7.60 -12.49
C PRO A 270 25.67 -8.09 -11.09
N LEU A 271 25.41 -7.22 -10.14
CA LEU A 271 25.14 -7.53 -8.72
C LEU A 271 23.71 -8.00 -8.46
N ASP A 272 22.78 -7.87 -9.43
CA ASP A 272 21.38 -8.24 -9.24
C ASP A 272 21.14 -9.70 -8.90
N ASN A 273 22.06 -10.59 -9.26
CA ASN A 273 21.97 -12.02 -8.97
C ASN A 273 22.47 -12.41 -7.57
N LEU A 274 23.09 -11.50 -6.82
CA LEU A 274 23.70 -11.77 -5.54
C LEU A 274 22.71 -11.57 -4.38
N ASN A 275 22.76 -12.46 -3.39
CA ASN A 275 21.92 -12.41 -2.20
C ASN A 275 22.65 -11.77 -1.01
N PHE A 276 22.71 -10.45 -0.97
CA PHE A 276 23.32 -9.67 0.11
C PHE A 276 22.66 -9.82 1.49
N HIS A 277 21.51 -10.49 1.58
CA HIS A 277 20.84 -10.79 2.84
C HIS A 277 21.04 -12.25 3.31
N SER A 278 21.95 -12.98 2.69
CA SER A 278 22.29 -14.34 3.12
C SER A 278 23.01 -14.33 4.47
N ASN A 279 22.65 -15.25 5.35
CA ASN A 279 23.39 -15.50 6.59
C ASN A 279 24.71 -16.27 6.36
N GLU A 280 24.95 -16.72 5.13
CA GLU A 280 26.15 -17.47 4.73
C GLU A 280 27.34 -16.54 4.43
N ILE A 281 27.15 -15.20 4.43
CA ILE A 281 28.19 -14.23 4.11
C ILE A 281 29.07 -13.99 5.33
N ASP A 282 30.35 -14.25 5.19
CA ASP A 282 31.37 -13.79 6.15
C ASP A 282 31.76 -12.35 5.85
N TRP A 283 31.12 -11.42 6.55
CA TRP A 283 31.34 -9.99 6.37
C TRP A 283 32.70 -9.50 6.87
N GLU A 284 33.31 -10.19 7.84
CA GLU A 284 34.61 -9.81 8.40
C GLU A 284 35.72 -10.10 7.40
N THR A 285 35.76 -11.32 6.86
CA THR A 285 36.70 -11.70 5.81
C THR A 285 36.54 -10.85 4.55
N LEU A 286 35.28 -10.66 4.09
CA LEU A 286 35.02 -9.82 2.92
C LEU A 286 35.53 -8.37 3.13
N SER A 287 35.25 -7.78 4.29
CA SER A 287 35.66 -6.39 4.59
C SER A 287 37.18 -6.28 4.69
N ALA A 288 37.88 -7.26 5.25
CA ALA A 288 39.34 -7.28 5.35
C ALA A 288 40.01 -7.41 3.97
N GLU A 289 39.58 -8.38 3.14
CA GLU A 289 40.10 -8.52 1.77
C GLU A 289 39.82 -7.30 0.92
N LEU A 290 38.61 -6.73 1.03
CA LEU A 290 38.24 -5.52 0.32
C LEU A 290 39.17 -4.35 0.68
N LYS A 291 39.52 -4.21 1.96
CA LYS A 291 40.48 -3.16 2.39
C LYS A 291 41.85 -3.36 1.76
N ILE A 292 42.40 -4.58 1.76
CA ILE A 292 43.69 -4.89 1.13
C ILE A 292 43.67 -4.51 -0.35
N HIS A 293 42.65 -4.96 -1.11
CA HIS A 293 42.58 -4.66 -2.54
C HIS A 293 42.42 -3.16 -2.86
N LEU A 294 41.74 -2.41 -2.00
CA LEU A 294 41.58 -0.96 -2.15
C LEU A 294 42.91 -0.21 -1.83
N ASP A 295 43.63 -0.65 -0.80
CA ASP A 295 44.91 -0.06 -0.42
C ASP A 295 45.99 -0.38 -1.49
N ASP A 296 45.99 -1.58 -2.05
CA ASP A 296 46.98 -1.99 -3.11
C ASP A 296 46.71 -1.31 -4.48
N ALA A 297 45.49 -0.93 -4.75
CA ALA A 297 45.09 -0.40 -6.07
C ALA A 297 45.55 1.03 -6.33
N ASN A 298 46.12 1.74 -5.35
CA ASN A 298 46.58 3.11 -5.46
C ASN A 298 45.62 4.06 -6.21
N LEU A 299 44.33 3.96 -5.89
CA LEU A 299 43.27 4.67 -6.60
C LEU A 299 43.38 6.20 -6.55
N GLU A 300 44.10 6.72 -5.60
CA GLU A 300 44.27 8.18 -5.37
C GLU A 300 44.94 8.89 -6.55
N ILE A 301 45.67 8.17 -7.39
CA ILE A 301 46.41 8.75 -8.57
C ILE A 301 45.45 8.96 -9.74
N LEU A 302 44.31 8.24 -9.77
CA LEU A 302 43.39 8.26 -10.90
C LEU A 302 42.45 9.46 -10.85
N PRO A 303 42.04 10.03 -11.99
CA PRO A 303 40.98 11.03 -12.02
C PRO A 303 39.65 10.44 -11.54
N PRO A 304 38.71 11.24 -11.02
CA PRO A 304 37.53 10.77 -10.32
C PRO A 304 36.67 9.76 -11.10
N ASN A 305 36.50 9.90 -12.40
CA ASN A 305 35.74 8.95 -13.21
C ASN A 305 36.43 7.58 -13.30
N GLU A 306 37.70 7.53 -13.58
CA GLU A 306 38.48 6.28 -13.69
C GLU A 306 38.66 5.64 -12.31
N ARG A 307 38.80 6.45 -11.25
CA ARG A 307 38.86 6.00 -9.87
C ARG A 307 37.55 5.30 -9.48
N LEU A 308 36.42 5.90 -9.80
CA LEU A 308 35.11 5.26 -9.56
C LEU A 308 34.98 3.93 -10.32
N ASP A 309 35.45 3.88 -11.56
CA ASP A 309 35.38 2.68 -12.38
C ASP A 309 36.21 1.53 -11.79
N GLN A 310 37.43 1.79 -11.39
CA GLN A 310 38.29 0.79 -10.72
C GLN A 310 37.74 0.42 -9.33
N PHE A 311 37.28 1.39 -8.56
CA PHE A 311 36.63 1.16 -7.28
C PHE A 311 35.41 0.23 -7.43
N MET A 312 34.50 0.51 -8.36
CA MET A 312 33.34 -0.32 -8.62
C MET A 312 33.73 -1.71 -9.08
N LYS A 313 34.76 -1.85 -9.90
CA LYS A 313 35.26 -3.17 -10.32
C LYS A 313 35.73 -4.00 -9.13
N ILE A 314 36.53 -3.44 -8.22
CA ILE A 314 36.97 -4.12 -7.01
C ILE A 314 35.77 -4.55 -6.15
N LEU A 315 34.77 -3.66 -5.95
CA LEU A 315 33.57 -3.98 -5.19
C LEU A 315 32.78 -5.15 -5.83
N VAL A 316 32.62 -5.14 -7.13
CA VAL A 316 31.92 -6.20 -7.87
C VAL A 316 32.67 -7.52 -7.76
N ASP A 317 33.99 -7.55 -7.95
CA ASP A 317 34.82 -8.76 -7.87
C ASP A 317 34.76 -9.38 -6.49
N GLN A 318 34.90 -8.58 -5.43
CA GLN A 318 34.77 -9.04 -4.05
C GLN A 318 33.34 -9.50 -3.70
N ALA A 319 32.33 -8.82 -4.20
CA ALA A 319 30.96 -9.25 -4.03
C ALA A 319 30.70 -10.63 -4.67
N TYR A 320 31.21 -10.88 -5.89
CA TYR A 320 31.09 -12.19 -6.53
C TYR A 320 31.82 -13.31 -5.79
N LYS A 321 32.95 -13.01 -5.17
CA LYS A 321 33.76 -13.98 -4.41
C LYS A 321 33.06 -14.43 -3.12
N HIS A 322 32.43 -13.51 -2.38
CA HIS A 322 31.96 -13.75 -1.02
C HIS A 322 30.43 -13.80 -0.86
N VAL A 323 29.67 -13.26 -1.81
CA VAL A 323 28.21 -13.20 -1.71
C VAL A 323 27.58 -14.30 -2.57
N PRO A 324 26.77 -15.20 -1.95
CA PRO A 324 26.15 -16.28 -2.70
C PRO A 324 25.11 -15.76 -3.69
N ALA A 325 25.02 -16.40 -4.85
CA ALA A 325 23.99 -16.08 -5.83
C ALA A 325 22.57 -16.30 -5.28
N LYS A 326 21.64 -15.49 -5.70
CA LYS A 326 20.22 -15.75 -5.45
C LYS A 326 19.86 -17.11 -6.03
N ARG A 327 19.34 -18.00 -5.22
CA ARG A 327 18.84 -19.29 -5.70
C ARG A 327 17.75 -19.00 -6.73
N SER A 328 17.97 -19.37 -8.00
CA SER A 328 16.92 -19.29 -9.00
C SER A 328 15.70 -20.03 -8.47
N ALA A 329 14.51 -19.45 -8.63
CA ALA A 329 13.29 -20.19 -8.38
C ALA A 329 13.32 -21.40 -9.34
N ARG A 330 13.80 -22.56 -8.82
CA ARG A 330 13.72 -23.81 -9.59
C ARG A 330 12.25 -23.99 -9.96
N ASN A 331 11.99 -24.41 -11.18
CA ASN A 331 10.69 -24.90 -11.66
C ASN A 331 10.27 -26.19 -10.92
N GLY A 332 10.41 -26.22 -9.61
CA GLY A 332 9.95 -27.27 -8.74
C GLY A 332 8.57 -26.91 -8.17
N PRO A 333 7.82 -27.86 -7.62
CA PRO A 333 6.49 -27.60 -7.11
C PRO A 333 6.52 -26.41 -6.16
N LEU A 334 5.66 -25.43 -6.41
CA LEU A 334 5.57 -24.10 -5.77
C LEU A 334 5.52 -24.14 -4.22
N THR A 335 5.37 -25.31 -3.64
CA THR A 335 5.36 -25.53 -2.19
C THR A 335 5.96 -26.87 -1.77
N LYS A 336 6.93 -26.84 -0.86
CA LYS A 336 7.39 -28.05 -0.21
C LYS A 336 6.38 -28.47 0.86
N ILE A 337 5.64 -29.54 0.63
CA ILE A 337 4.77 -30.16 1.62
C ILE A 337 5.62 -30.67 2.80
N PRO A 338 5.33 -30.31 4.07
CA PRO A 338 6.05 -30.83 5.22
C PRO A 338 6.09 -32.38 5.23
N ARG A 339 7.20 -32.95 5.66
CA ARG A 339 7.42 -34.42 5.66
C ARG A 339 6.28 -35.18 6.37
N GLU A 340 5.85 -34.67 7.52
CA GLU A 340 4.77 -35.27 8.31
C GLU A 340 3.44 -35.29 7.54
N ARG A 341 3.09 -34.18 6.92
CA ARG A 341 1.86 -34.09 6.09
C ARG A 341 1.93 -35.05 4.90
N ARG A 342 3.08 -35.17 4.24
CA ARG A 342 3.31 -36.12 3.14
C ARG A 342 3.11 -37.57 3.57
N ILE A 343 3.54 -37.92 4.81
CA ILE A 343 3.31 -39.26 5.39
C ILE A 343 1.80 -39.50 5.61
N LEU A 344 1.08 -38.54 6.17
CA LEU A 344 -0.36 -38.64 6.38
C LEU A 344 -1.12 -38.80 5.05
N MET A 345 -0.74 -38.06 4.03
CA MET A 345 -1.31 -38.14 2.67
C MET A 345 -1.10 -39.55 2.09
N ARG A 346 0.12 -40.10 2.17
CA ARG A 346 0.41 -41.48 1.74
C ARG A 346 -0.42 -42.52 2.50
N LYS A 347 -0.60 -42.36 3.83
CA LYS A 347 -1.48 -43.22 4.63
C LYS A 347 -2.92 -43.15 4.19
N ARG A 348 -3.42 -41.94 3.93
CA ARG A 348 -4.79 -41.72 3.39
C ARG A 348 -4.99 -42.50 2.09
N ARG A 349 -4.09 -42.30 1.09
CA ARG A 349 -4.17 -43.04 -0.20
C ARG A 349 -4.24 -44.54 -0.02
N LYS A 350 -3.37 -45.13 0.83
CA LYS A 350 -3.37 -46.57 1.10
C LYS A 350 -4.67 -47.07 1.72
N LEU A 351 -5.25 -46.29 2.64
CA LEU A 351 -6.51 -46.65 3.30
C LEU A 351 -7.69 -46.46 2.35
N THR A 352 -7.68 -45.45 1.49
CA THR A 352 -8.71 -45.25 0.47
C THR A 352 -8.75 -46.41 -0.53
N ALA A 353 -7.58 -46.85 -1.00
CA ALA A 353 -7.50 -48.03 -1.89
C ALA A 353 -8.04 -49.29 -1.19
N LYS A 354 -7.68 -49.55 0.09
CA LYS A 354 -8.22 -50.69 0.85
C LYS A 354 -9.72 -50.58 1.11
N PHE A 355 -10.24 -49.35 1.28
CA PHE A 355 -11.68 -49.12 1.45
C PHE A 355 -12.46 -49.47 0.16
N GLY A 356 -11.92 -49.10 -1.01
CA GLY A 356 -12.54 -49.44 -2.31
C GLY A 356 -12.56 -50.95 -2.63
N THR A 357 -11.60 -51.73 -2.08
CA THR A 357 -11.54 -53.20 -2.32
C THR A 357 -12.20 -54.02 -1.20
N ALA A 358 -12.66 -53.40 -0.08
CA ALA A 358 -13.24 -54.10 1.02
C ALA A 358 -14.69 -54.59 0.71
N THR A 359 -14.95 -55.85 0.93
CA THR A 359 -16.28 -56.46 0.67
C THR A 359 -17.17 -56.52 1.93
N SER A 360 -16.56 -56.58 3.11
CA SER A 360 -17.30 -56.64 4.38
C SER A 360 -17.68 -55.27 4.93
N GLU A 361 -18.91 -55.02 5.30
CA GLU A 361 -19.39 -53.77 5.91
C GLU A 361 -18.64 -53.44 7.23
N LYS A 362 -18.31 -54.45 8.06
CA LYS A 362 -17.55 -54.29 9.30
C LYS A 362 -16.14 -53.75 8.99
N SER A 363 -15.49 -54.24 7.90
CA SER A 363 -14.18 -53.73 7.43
C SER A 363 -14.26 -52.32 6.89
N LYS A 364 -15.28 -52.02 6.11
CA LYS A 364 -15.54 -50.67 5.59
C LYS A 364 -15.73 -49.67 6.70
N THR A 365 -16.52 -49.98 7.74
CA THR A 365 -16.73 -49.08 8.89
C THR A 365 -15.41 -48.79 9.59
N LYS A 366 -14.59 -49.80 9.88
CA LYS A 366 -13.29 -49.64 10.53
C LYS A 366 -12.30 -48.85 9.72
N LEU A 367 -12.33 -49.00 8.40
CA LEU A 367 -11.48 -48.21 7.47
C LEU A 367 -11.95 -46.75 7.38
N ARG A 368 -13.28 -46.52 7.38
CA ARG A 368 -13.90 -45.20 7.39
C ARG A 368 -13.48 -44.42 8.63
N ASP A 369 -13.50 -44.97 9.82
CA ASP A 369 -13.11 -44.33 11.06
C ASP A 369 -11.62 -43.93 11.03
N LYS A 370 -10.75 -44.79 10.51
CA LYS A 370 -9.32 -44.49 10.34
C LYS A 370 -9.09 -43.35 9.34
N LEU A 371 -9.85 -43.29 8.27
CA LEU A 371 -9.76 -42.24 7.27
C LEU A 371 -10.23 -40.88 7.85
N ILE A 372 -11.31 -40.86 8.62
CA ILE A 372 -11.78 -39.65 9.31
C ILE A 372 -10.71 -39.13 10.27
N GLN A 373 -10.05 -40.03 11.04
CA GLN A 373 -8.95 -39.61 11.91
C GLN A 373 -7.78 -38.97 11.15
N ILE A 374 -7.39 -39.56 10.01
CA ILE A 374 -6.31 -39.00 9.19
C ILE A 374 -6.70 -37.63 8.59
N GLU A 375 -7.93 -37.45 8.19
CA GLU A 375 -8.41 -36.16 7.69
C GLU A 375 -8.42 -35.08 8.78
N ILE A 376 -8.80 -35.42 9.99
CA ILE A 376 -8.69 -34.52 11.14
C ILE A 376 -7.23 -34.13 11.39
N MET A 377 -6.27 -35.09 11.30
CA MET A 377 -4.84 -34.81 11.43
C MET A 377 -4.31 -33.94 10.31
N LEU A 378 -4.73 -34.17 9.06
CA LEU A 378 -4.35 -33.33 7.90
C LEU A 378 -4.90 -31.91 8.03
N GLN A 379 -6.14 -31.75 8.49
CA GLN A 379 -6.73 -30.45 8.76
C GLN A 379 -5.98 -29.69 9.85
N LYS A 380 -5.64 -30.38 10.96
CA LYS A 380 -4.85 -29.81 12.06
C LYS A 380 -3.46 -29.34 11.57
N SER A 381 -2.76 -30.18 10.82
CA SER A 381 -1.45 -29.85 10.22
C SER A 381 -1.53 -28.65 9.27
N HIS A 382 -2.62 -28.52 8.48
CA HIS A 382 -2.85 -27.37 7.61
C HIS A 382 -3.03 -26.07 8.41
N GLN A 383 -3.89 -26.11 9.44
CA GLN A 383 -4.13 -24.94 10.31
C GLN A 383 -2.87 -24.50 11.06
N GLU A 384 -2.07 -25.47 11.55
CA GLU A 384 -0.79 -25.17 12.21
C GLU A 384 0.21 -24.54 11.23
N GLY A 385 0.25 -25.01 9.99
CA GLY A 385 1.04 -24.40 8.91
C GLY A 385 0.65 -22.96 8.62
N LEU A 386 -0.64 -22.65 8.55
CA LEU A 386 -1.15 -21.28 8.40
C LEU A 386 -0.76 -20.41 9.59
N LYS A 387 -0.97 -20.86 10.82
CA LYS A 387 -0.58 -20.13 12.04
C LYS A 387 0.92 -19.81 12.08
N ARG A 388 1.78 -20.77 11.70
CA ARG A 388 3.23 -20.56 11.63
C ARG A 388 3.60 -19.47 10.61
N LYS A 389 2.97 -19.46 9.42
CA LYS A 389 3.19 -18.43 8.39
C LYS A 389 2.70 -17.06 8.85
N GLU A 390 1.56 -16.98 9.52
CA GLU A 390 1.07 -15.75 10.15
C GLU A 390 2.06 -15.20 11.18
N GLN A 391 2.57 -16.05 12.06
CA GLN A 391 3.55 -15.64 13.08
C GLN A 391 4.85 -15.13 12.45
N LEU A 392 5.34 -15.77 11.39
CA LEU A 392 6.53 -15.32 10.66
C LEU A 392 6.27 -13.96 9.99
N ALA A 393 5.11 -13.79 9.34
CA ALA A 393 4.73 -12.51 8.73
C ALA A 393 4.69 -11.38 9.77
N LEU A 394 4.15 -11.65 10.96
CA LEU A 394 4.08 -10.65 12.03
C LEU A 394 5.44 -10.28 12.63
N LYS A 395 6.30 -11.28 12.88
CA LYS A 395 7.66 -10.99 13.33
C LYS A 395 8.41 -10.10 12.33
N SER A 396 8.08 -10.24 11.05
CA SER A 396 8.70 -9.48 9.97
C SER A 396 8.14 -8.06 9.78
N ILE A 397 7.04 -7.67 10.43
CA ILE A 397 6.36 -6.38 10.16
C ILE A 397 7.28 -5.15 10.35
N LYS A 398 8.19 -5.22 11.32
CA LYS A 398 9.17 -4.16 11.59
C LYS A 398 10.51 -4.38 10.89
N THR A 399 10.94 -5.63 10.73
CA THR A 399 12.27 -5.97 10.21
C THR A 399 12.27 -6.20 8.70
N ASN A 400 11.19 -6.73 8.14
CA ASN A 400 11.01 -6.96 6.71
C ASN A 400 9.55 -6.72 6.29
N PRO A 401 9.11 -5.45 6.16
CA PRO A 401 7.73 -5.12 5.76
C PRO A 401 7.32 -5.73 4.42
N LYS A 402 8.28 -5.92 3.48
CA LYS A 402 8.01 -6.57 2.18
C LYS A 402 7.43 -7.97 2.34
N TYR A 403 7.99 -8.77 3.26
CA TYR A 403 7.48 -10.11 3.54
C TYR A 403 6.07 -10.07 4.14
N PHE A 404 5.84 -9.19 5.12
CA PHE A 404 4.52 -8.99 5.72
C PHE A 404 3.46 -8.61 4.67
N PHE A 405 3.71 -7.58 3.86
CA PHE A 405 2.76 -7.16 2.82
C PHE A 405 2.61 -8.18 1.70
N SER A 406 3.66 -8.94 1.35
CA SER A 406 3.56 -10.05 0.41
C SER A 406 2.64 -11.16 0.94
N TYR A 407 2.74 -11.50 2.24
CA TYR A 407 1.80 -12.42 2.89
C TYR A 407 0.38 -11.88 2.84
N ALA A 408 0.17 -10.62 3.20
CA ALA A 408 -1.14 -10.00 3.26
C ALA A 408 -1.79 -9.83 1.86
N LYS A 409 -1.01 -9.53 0.82
CA LYS A 409 -1.47 -9.42 -0.58
C LYS A 409 -2.02 -10.74 -1.14
N LYS A 410 -1.58 -11.90 -0.63
CA LYS A 410 -2.14 -13.20 -1.05
C LYS A 410 -3.65 -13.31 -0.80
N PHE A 411 -4.18 -12.53 0.14
CA PHE A 411 -5.58 -12.52 0.53
C PHE A 411 -6.33 -11.27 0.05
N SER A 412 -5.68 -10.44 -0.78
CA SER A 412 -6.27 -9.24 -1.38
C SER A 412 -6.50 -9.46 -2.87
N THR A 413 -7.62 -8.98 -3.38
CA THR A 413 -7.97 -9.04 -4.81
C THR A 413 -7.22 -8.01 -5.66
N SER A 414 -6.57 -7.03 -5.03
CA SER A 414 -5.87 -5.98 -5.76
C SER A 414 -4.45 -6.40 -6.12
N HIS A 415 -4.19 -6.63 -7.39
CA HIS A 415 -2.84 -6.75 -7.94
C HIS A 415 -2.34 -5.36 -8.36
N SER A 416 -1.35 -4.84 -7.66
CA SER A 416 -0.63 -3.64 -8.08
C SER A 416 0.47 -3.98 -9.09
N LYS A 417 0.12 -4.55 -10.23
CA LYS A 417 0.99 -4.53 -11.41
C LYS A 417 0.70 -3.25 -12.18
N ILE A 418 1.72 -2.72 -12.88
CA ILE A 418 1.50 -1.72 -13.92
C ILE A 418 0.52 -2.38 -14.88
N GLY A 419 -0.69 -1.81 -15.01
CA GLY A 419 -1.73 -2.35 -15.88
C GLY A 419 -1.37 -2.14 -17.35
N PRO A 420 -2.14 -2.69 -18.29
CA PRO A 420 -1.96 -2.36 -19.67
C PRO A 420 -2.08 -0.84 -19.85
N LEU A 421 -1.13 -0.26 -20.58
CA LEU A 421 -1.11 1.17 -20.88
C LEU A 421 -1.71 1.44 -22.26
N LEU A 422 -2.36 2.59 -22.40
CA LEU A 422 -2.80 3.12 -23.70
C LEU A 422 -1.60 3.70 -24.43
N ASN A 423 -1.39 3.26 -25.68
CA ASN A 423 -0.43 3.86 -26.59
C ASN A 423 -1.03 5.10 -27.30
N GLU A 424 -0.28 5.77 -28.15
CA GLU A 424 -0.71 6.96 -28.89
C GLU A 424 -1.93 6.71 -29.80
N LEU A 425 -2.13 5.46 -30.23
CA LEU A 425 -3.28 5.03 -31.02
C LEU A 425 -4.50 4.65 -30.16
N ASN A 426 -4.49 4.94 -28.85
CA ASN A 426 -5.51 4.55 -27.88
C ASN A 426 -5.74 3.01 -27.79
N ASN A 427 -4.76 2.20 -28.17
CA ASN A 427 -4.78 0.75 -27.98
C ASN A 427 -4.05 0.35 -26.72
N TYR A 428 -4.59 -0.65 -26.00
CA TYR A 428 -3.92 -1.18 -24.82
C TYR A 428 -2.74 -2.08 -25.21
N THR A 429 -1.56 -1.80 -24.63
CA THR A 429 -0.40 -2.68 -24.70
C THR A 429 -0.10 -3.35 -23.37
N ASN A 430 0.28 -4.65 -23.43
CA ASN A 430 0.78 -5.44 -22.31
C ASN A 430 2.29 -5.72 -22.43
N SER A 431 2.93 -5.27 -23.49
CA SER A 431 4.37 -5.41 -23.73
C SER A 431 5.13 -4.57 -22.71
N SER A 432 5.98 -5.21 -21.88
CA SER A 432 6.74 -4.50 -20.85
C SER A 432 7.74 -3.50 -21.43
N PRO A 433 8.49 -3.81 -22.53
CA PRO A 433 9.31 -2.81 -23.21
C PRO A 433 8.50 -1.62 -23.72
N GLU A 434 7.39 -1.86 -24.44
CA GLU A 434 6.54 -0.79 -24.97
C GLU A 434 5.93 0.08 -23.85
N MET A 435 5.49 -0.52 -22.75
CA MET A 435 5.02 0.23 -21.58
C MET A 435 6.13 1.09 -20.95
N ALA A 436 7.39 0.61 -20.96
CA ALA A 436 8.52 1.39 -20.47
C ALA A 436 8.77 2.62 -21.36
N GLU A 437 8.67 2.49 -22.68
CA GLU A 437 8.82 3.62 -23.63
C GLU A 437 7.68 4.62 -23.53
N ILE A 438 6.43 4.18 -23.41
CA ILE A 438 5.26 5.05 -23.22
C ILE A 438 5.45 5.91 -21.96
N LEU A 439 5.91 5.30 -20.85
CA LEU A 439 6.16 6.02 -19.60
C LEU A 439 7.37 6.95 -19.72
N SER A 440 8.43 6.55 -20.42
CA SER A 440 9.61 7.37 -20.67
C SER A 440 9.26 8.63 -21.46
N SER A 441 8.49 8.49 -22.55
CA SER A 441 7.98 9.59 -23.35
C SER A 441 7.11 10.54 -22.51
N GLN A 442 6.20 9.98 -21.70
CA GLN A 442 5.34 10.77 -20.81
C GLN A 442 6.14 11.56 -19.76
N TYR A 443 7.20 11.00 -19.20
CA TYR A 443 8.03 11.72 -18.23
C TYR A 443 8.91 12.78 -18.89
N SER A 444 9.46 12.50 -20.06
CA SER A 444 10.27 13.46 -20.82
C SER A 444 9.46 14.64 -21.33
N SER A 445 8.18 14.44 -21.69
CA SER A 445 7.28 15.51 -22.17
C SER A 445 6.95 16.58 -21.11
N VAL A 446 7.28 16.32 -19.84
CA VAL A 446 6.99 17.23 -18.72
C VAL A 446 8.10 18.21 -18.46
N PHE A 447 9.32 17.90 -18.89
CA PHE A 447 10.50 18.73 -18.63
C PHE A 447 10.32 20.15 -19.22
N THR A 448 10.80 21.14 -18.47
CA THR A 448 10.84 22.54 -18.92
C THR A 448 12.16 22.80 -19.66
N LYS A 449 12.09 23.69 -20.66
CA LYS A 449 13.31 24.16 -21.31
C LYS A 449 14.08 25.05 -20.32
N PRO A 450 15.39 24.94 -20.25
CA PRO A 450 16.21 25.78 -19.38
C PRO A 450 16.04 27.26 -19.69
N SER A 451 16.00 28.09 -18.66
CA SER A 451 16.03 29.54 -18.80
C SER A 451 17.36 29.99 -19.39
N PRO A 452 17.38 30.96 -20.30
CA PRO A 452 18.61 31.48 -20.89
C PRO A 452 19.43 32.38 -19.94
N SER A 453 18.96 32.62 -18.71
CA SER A 453 19.64 33.54 -17.77
C SER A 453 20.88 32.92 -17.15
N PRO A 454 22.09 33.41 -17.44
CA PRO A 454 23.31 32.91 -16.81
C PRO A 454 23.32 33.30 -15.32
N TYR A 455 23.60 32.31 -14.43
CA TYR A 455 23.71 32.54 -12.98
C TYR A 455 25.03 33.23 -12.60
N HIS A 456 25.94 33.44 -13.58
CA HIS A 456 27.23 34.08 -13.36
C HIS A 456 27.15 35.60 -13.17
N ASP A 457 25.99 36.23 -13.50
CA ASP A 457 25.82 37.68 -13.44
C ASP A 457 25.21 38.16 -12.09
N VAL A 458 25.30 37.36 -11.03
CA VAL A 458 24.85 37.78 -9.71
C VAL A 458 25.88 38.72 -9.09
N GLU A 459 25.51 40.00 -8.91
CA GLU A 459 26.34 40.98 -8.19
C GLU A 459 26.71 40.49 -6.79
N GLU A 460 27.97 40.64 -6.41
CA GLU A 460 28.48 40.23 -5.12
C GLU A 460 28.06 41.26 -4.06
N ASP A 461 27.12 40.91 -3.21
CA ASP A 461 26.83 41.62 -1.98
C ASP A 461 27.87 41.24 -0.92
N SER A 462 28.74 42.20 -0.53
CA SER A 462 29.84 42.00 0.40
C SER A 462 29.39 41.57 1.81
N ASP A 463 28.15 41.85 2.17
CA ASP A 463 27.62 41.62 3.52
C ASP A 463 26.92 40.25 3.66
N THR A 464 26.70 39.55 2.56
CA THR A 464 26.04 38.23 2.57
C THR A 464 27.02 37.13 3.02
N PRO A 465 26.74 36.39 4.11
CA PRO A 465 27.54 35.23 4.50
C PRO A 465 27.67 34.22 3.35
N THR A 466 28.90 33.79 3.05
CA THR A 466 29.15 32.87 1.93
C THR A 466 29.77 31.54 2.37
N ILE A 467 29.42 30.45 1.64
CA ILE A 467 30.04 29.14 1.75
C ILE A 467 30.53 28.72 0.35
N THR A 468 31.84 28.53 0.19
CA THR A 468 32.48 28.18 -1.10
C THR A 468 33.00 26.75 -1.12
N ASP A 469 33.30 26.19 0.05
CA ASP A 469 33.82 24.83 0.24
C ASP A 469 33.24 24.22 1.53
N ILE A 470 33.29 22.91 1.65
CA ILE A 470 32.93 22.17 2.86
C ILE A 470 34.07 21.29 3.33
N GLN A 471 34.32 21.29 4.62
CA GLN A 471 35.26 20.37 5.24
C GLN A 471 34.49 19.19 5.84
N PHE A 472 34.78 17.99 5.38
CA PHE A 472 34.19 16.75 5.89
C PHE A 472 35.29 15.72 6.13
N THR A 473 34.98 14.67 6.89
CA THR A 473 35.90 13.65 7.35
C THR A 473 35.42 12.26 6.92
N GLU A 474 36.29 11.25 7.04
CA GLU A 474 35.87 9.85 6.88
C GLU A 474 34.71 9.48 7.82
N LYS A 475 34.64 10.09 9.00
CA LYS A 475 33.52 9.86 9.95
C LYS A 475 32.20 10.36 9.36
N ASP A 476 32.16 11.50 8.70
CA ASP A 476 30.93 12.02 8.07
C ASP A 476 30.41 11.05 7.00
N ILE A 477 31.31 10.39 6.28
CA ILE A 477 30.96 9.36 5.29
C ILE A 477 30.42 8.10 5.98
N VAL A 478 31.06 7.64 7.06
CA VAL A 478 30.58 6.51 7.85
C VAL A 478 29.19 6.78 8.41
N ASP A 479 28.97 7.96 8.98
CA ASP A 479 27.68 8.38 9.52
C ASP A 479 26.60 8.44 8.41
N ALA A 480 26.95 8.95 7.24
CA ALA A 480 26.07 8.98 6.07
C ALA A 480 25.70 7.58 5.55
N ILE A 481 26.65 6.63 5.54
CA ILE A 481 26.41 5.23 5.19
C ILE A 481 25.48 4.57 6.23
N ASP A 482 25.67 4.83 7.53
CA ASP A 482 24.87 4.25 8.60
C ASP A 482 23.39 4.68 8.54
N GLU A 483 23.11 5.82 7.95
CA GLU A 483 21.74 6.27 7.77
C GLU A 483 21.03 5.69 6.53
N LEU A 484 21.74 4.96 5.63
CA LEU A 484 21.08 4.27 4.52
C LEU A 484 20.10 3.21 5.05
N SER A 485 18.97 3.03 4.40
CA SER A 485 18.05 1.96 4.73
C SER A 485 18.53 0.61 4.20
N ASN A 486 18.65 -0.41 5.05
CA ASN A 486 19.05 -1.77 4.64
C ASN A 486 18.11 -2.40 3.58
N THR A 487 16.88 -1.91 3.46
CA THR A 487 15.84 -2.44 2.57
C THR A 487 15.61 -1.54 1.35
N ALA A 488 16.39 -0.47 1.19
CA ALA A 488 16.31 0.39 0.01
C ALA A 488 16.67 -0.40 -1.26
N ALA A 489 15.98 -0.08 -2.34
CA ALA A 489 16.32 -0.64 -3.65
C ALA A 489 17.62 0.00 -4.14
N SER A 490 18.50 -0.80 -4.76
CA SER A 490 19.72 -0.34 -5.38
C SER A 490 19.43 0.52 -6.61
N GLY A 491 20.38 1.38 -6.97
CA GLY A 491 20.39 2.15 -8.22
C GLY A 491 20.85 1.31 -9.42
N PRO A 492 21.21 1.98 -10.54
CA PRO A 492 21.67 1.31 -11.77
C PRO A 492 22.89 0.42 -11.56
N ASP A 493 23.76 0.79 -10.61
CA ASP A 493 24.95 0.03 -10.21
C ASP A 493 24.67 -1.29 -9.48
N GLY A 494 23.43 -1.53 -9.05
CA GLY A 494 23.04 -2.72 -8.29
C GLY A 494 23.62 -2.79 -6.87
N MET A 495 24.34 -1.77 -6.41
CA MET A 495 25.01 -1.76 -5.12
C MET A 495 23.99 -1.74 -3.96
N ALA A 496 24.01 -2.79 -3.14
CA ALA A 496 23.11 -2.91 -2.01
C ALA A 496 23.55 -2.07 -0.81
N ALA A 497 22.64 -1.33 -0.19
CA ALA A 497 22.94 -0.52 1.00
C ALA A 497 23.55 -1.34 2.16
N ILE A 498 23.12 -2.60 2.33
CA ILE A 498 23.67 -3.50 3.37
C ILE A 498 25.16 -3.80 3.12
N PHE A 499 25.59 -3.93 1.86
CA PHE A 499 27.01 -4.14 1.52
C PHE A 499 27.85 -2.93 1.98
N LEU A 500 27.44 -1.71 1.61
CA LEU A 500 28.13 -0.48 2.02
C LEU A 500 28.22 -0.37 3.55
N LYS A 501 27.15 -0.68 4.26
CA LYS A 501 27.09 -0.63 5.73
C LYS A 501 28.02 -1.63 6.40
N LYS A 502 28.08 -2.83 5.88
CA LYS A 502 28.94 -3.90 6.46
C LYS A 502 30.41 -3.65 6.19
N CYS A 503 30.76 -3.03 5.06
CA CYS A 503 32.11 -2.74 4.67
C CYS A 503 32.53 -1.26 4.88
N LYS A 504 31.72 -0.46 5.59
CA LYS A 504 31.90 1.01 5.70
C LYS A 504 33.31 1.42 6.12
N ASN A 505 33.93 0.73 7.08
CA ASN A 505 35.26 1.06 7.57
C ASN A 505 36.39 0.78 6.55
N SER A 506 36.18 -0.17 5.63
CA SER A 506 37.11 -0.45 4.53
C SER A 506 36.91 0.48 3.35
N LEU A 507 35.73 1.11 3.23
CA LEU A 507 35.35 1.98 2.11
C LEU A 507 35.61 3.47 2.39
N CYS A 508 35.60 3.89 3.67
CA CYS A 508 35.53 5.31 4.05
C CYS A 508 36.72 6.14 3.50
N LYS A 509 37.95 5.62 3.55
CA LYS A 509 39.15 6.33 3.06
C LYS A 509 39.06 6.61 1.53
N THR A 510 38.78 5.56 0.74
CA THR A 510 38.65 5.68 -0.72
C THR A 510 37.48 6.58 -1.12
N LEU A 511 36.34 6.47 -0.43
CA LEU A 511 35.21 7.37 -0.66
C LEU A 511 35.51 8.80 -0.26
N PHE A 512 36.27 9.03 0.83
CA PHE A 512 36.68 10.37 1.24
C PHE A 512 37.56 11.04 0.17
N THR A 513 38.60 10.36 -0.31
CA THR A 513 39.49 10.91 -1.36
C THR A 513 38.74 11.14 -2.66
N LEU A 514 37.88 10.19 -3.07
CA LEU A 514 37.04 10.34 -4.27
C LEU A 514 36.12 11.59 -4.19
N TRP A 515 35.42 11.74 -3.08
CA TRP A 515 34.44 12.83 -2.92
C TRP A 515 35.13 14.18 -2.69
N ARG A 516 36.31 14.20 -2.06
CA ARG A 516 37.10 15.43 -1.93
C ARG A 516 37.51 15.93 -3.32
N ASP A 517 38.08 15.05 -4.16
CA ASP A 517 38.47 15.40 -5.50
C ASP A 517 37.30 15.79 -6.40
N CYS A 518 36.16 15.09 -6.27
CA CYS A 518 34.94 15.48 -6.97
C CYS A 518 34.49 16.90 -6.61
N LEU A 519 34.58 17.27 -5.34
CA LEU A 519 34.23 18.61 -4.88
C LEU A 519 35.28 19.65 -5.34
N ASP A 520 36.57 19.34 -5.25
CA ASP A 520 37.64 20.24 -5.63
C ASP A 520 37.64 20.57 -7.14
N GLN A 521 37.24 19.60 -7.97
CA GLN A 521 37.09 19.75 -9.41
C GLN A 521 35.68 20.19 -9.85
N GLY A 522 34.73 20.29 -8.94
CA GLY A 522 33.35 20.64 -9.25
C GLY A 522 32.61 19.60 -10.12
N ILE A 523 32.96 18.31 -10.04
CA ILE A 523 32.43 17.29 -10.93
C ILE A 523 31.67 16.17 -10.18
N THR A 524 30.67 15.60 -10.85
CA THR A 524 30.02 14.35 -10.47
C THR A 524 30.35 13.28 -11.50
N PRO A 525 30.89 12.11 -11.12
CA PRO A 525 31.21 11.05 -12.05
C PRO A 525 30.00 10.64 -12.90
N TRP A 526 30.19 10.49 -14.21
CA TRP A 526 29.11 10.32 -15.18
C TRP A 526 28.25 9.06 -14.92
N LYS A 527 28.85 7.95 -14.46
CA LYS A 527 28.14 6.72 -14.11
C LYS A 527 27.14 6.90 -12.96
N LEU A 528 27.34 7.90 -12.10
CA LEU A 528 26.43 8.20 -11.00
C LEU A 528 25.29 9.16 -11.39
N LYS A 529 25.32 9.67 -12.63
CA LYS A 529 24.28 10.57 -13.17
C LYS A 529 23.11 9.82 -13.79
N GLU A 530 23.21 8.51 -14.03
CA GLU A 530 22.09 7.68 -14.51
C GLU A 530 21.11 7.37 -13.36
N GLY A 531 19.81 7.38 -13.66
CA GLY A 531 18.76 7.02 -12.74
C GLY A 531 17.78 6.02 -13.35
N HIS A 532 17.39 4.98 -12.60
CA HIS A 532 16.29 4.10 -12.98
C HIS A 532 14.98 4.60 -12.41
N ILE A 533 13.97 4.77 -13.25
CA ILE A 533 12.66 5.28 -12.87
C ILE A 533 11.69 4.13 -12.66
N ILE A 534 11.15 4.04 -11.45
CA ILE A 534 10.06 3.10 -11.12
C ILE A 534 8.73 3.84 -11.15
N PRO A 535 7.80 3.47 -12.06
CA PRO A 535 6.49 4.09 -12.11
C PRO A 535 5.61 3.59 -10.97
N ILE A 536 5.04 4.53 -10.20
CA ILE A 536 4.11 4.24 -9.11
C ILE A 536 2.74 4.85 -9.43
N HIS A 537 1.68 4.01 -9.50
CA HIS A 537 0.33 4.46 -9.77
C HIS A 537 -0.18 5.40 -8.66
N LYS A 538 -0.59 6.62 -9.05
CA LYS A 538 -1.02 7.70 -8.15
C LYS A 538 -2.52 7.65 -7.83
N GLY A 539 -3.30 6.93 -8.65
CA GLY A 539 -4.76 6.90 -8.63
C GLY A 539 -5.34 7.24 -10.00
N GLY A 540 -6.65 7.11 -10.16
CA GLY A 540 -7.32 7.28 -11.46
C GLY A 540 -7.21 6.05 -12.35
N HIS A 541 -7.40 6.21 -13.66
CA HIS A 541 -7.41 5.12 -14.62
C HIS A 541 -6.00 4.56 -14.84
N GLN A 542 -5.81 3.26 -14.63
CA GLN A 542 -4.49 2.59 -14.70
C GLN A 542 -3.87 2.55 -16.10
N GLY A 543 -4.68 2.65 -17.14
CA GLY A 543 -4.20 2.67 -18.52
C GLY A 543 -3.51 3.98 -18.94
N LEU A 544 -3.63 5.06 -18.15
CA LEU A 544 -3.06 6.36 -18.49
C LEU A 544 -1.68 6.55 -17.85
N ALA A 545 -0.64 6.72 -18.69
CA ALA A 545 0.73 6.95 -18.25
C ALA A 545 0.87 8.19 -17.34
N ALA A 546 0.06 9.22 -17.56
CA ALA A 546 0.02 10.45 -16.73
C ALA A 546 -0.36 10.20 -15.26
N ASN A 547 -1.00 9.07 -14.94
CA ASN A 547 -1.40 8.68 -13.59
C ASN A 547 -0.29 7.94 -12.81
N TYR A 548 0.90 7.83 -13.39
CA TYR A 548 2.06 7.22 -12.73
C TYR A 548 3.08 8.30 -12.33
N ARG A 549 3.56 8.21 -11.07
CA ARG A 549 4.61 9.08 -10.54
C ARG A 549 5.97 8.43 -10.79
N PRO A 550 6.96 9.15 -11.35
CA PRO A 550 8.33 8.65 -11.49
C PRO A 550 9.04 8.67 -10.12
N VAL A 551 9.57 7.53 -9.69
CA VAL A 551 10.45 7.46 -8.51
C VAL A 551 11.83 7.04 -8.99
N ALA A 552 12.82 7.92 -8.81
CA ALA A 552 14.18 7.67 -9.26
C ALA A 552 14.95 6.80 -8.26
N LEU A 553 15.52 5.73 -8.74
CA LEU A 553 16.52 4.93 -8.05
C LEU A 553 17.90 5.40 -8.52
N THR A 554 18.57 6.20 -7.71
CA THR A 554 19.96 6.63 -7.91
C THR A 554 20.91 5.75 -7.09
N SER A 555 22.18 5.71 -7.47
CA SER A 555 23.23 4.97 -6.75
C SER A 555 23.24 5.30 -5.24
N HIS A 556 23.48 4.31 -4.40
CA HIS A 556 23.70 4.56 -2.97
C HIS A 556 25.03 5.28 -2.70
N LEU A 557 26.00 5.16 -3.58
CA LEU A 557 27.29 5.86 -3.45
C LEU A 557 27.10 7.38 -3.54
N ILE A 558 26.37 7.85 -4.58
CA ILE A 558 26.12 9.29 -4.70
C ILE A 558 25.26 9.81 -3.55
N LYS A 559 24.28 9.04 -3.07
CA LYS A 559 23.43 9.43 -1.92
C LYS A 559 24.24 9.66 -0.64
N VAL A 560 25.32 8.92 -0.42
CA VAL A 560 26.21 9.13 0.72
C VAL A 560 26.82 10.53 0.64
N PHE A 561 27.32 10.92 -0.52
CA PHE A 561 27.94 12.25 -0.68
C PHE A 561 26.91 13.38 -0.71
N GLU A 562 25.80 13.21 -1.44
CA GLU A 562 24.66 14.14 -1.39
C GLU A 562 24.28 14.47 0.07
N LYS A 563 24.35 13.48 0.96
CA LYS A 563 24.02 13.64 2.36
C LYS A 563 25.03 14.48 3.12
N VAL A 564 26.33 14.26 2.87
CA VAL A 564 27.41 15.08 3.44
C VAL A 564 27.21 16.54 3.02
N VAL A 565 27.05 16.79 1.71
CA VAL A 565 26.84 18.15 1.17
C VAL A 565 25.57 18.77 1.76
N ARG A 566 24.44 18.04 1.73
CA ARG A 566 23.16 18.52 2.26
C ARG A 566 23.27 18.95 3.72
N ASN A 567 23.93 18.17 4.57
CA ASN A 567 24.04 18.46 6.00
C ASN A 567 24.79 19.78 6.25
N HIS A 568 25.87 20.06 5.48
CA HIS A 568 26.60 21.32 5.57
C HIS A 568 25.78 22.50 5.06
N LEU A 569 25.07 22.34 3.92
CA LEU A 569 24.20 23.38 3.38
C LEU A 569 23.04 23.71 4.31
N VAL A 570 22.38 22.69 4.86
CA VAL A 570 21.27 22.90 5.82
C VAL A 570 21.77 23.64 7.06
N LYS A 571 22.96 23.26 7.59
CA LYS A 571 23.57 23.97 8.71
C LYS A 571 23.86 25.43 8.38
N PHE A 572 24.43 25.70 7.21
CA PHE A 572 24.71 27.06 6.76
C PHE A 572 23.44 27.90 6.62
N LEU A 573 22.42 27.36 5.96
CA LEU A 573 21.15 28.06 5.74
C LEU A 573 20.37 28.30 7.05
N ASP A 574 20.36 27.31 7.97
CA ASP A 574 19.71 27.48 9.29
C ASP A 574 20.45 28.47 10.18
N THR A 575 21.80 28.47 10.18
CA THR A 575 22.61 29.39 10.99
C THR A 575 22.45 30.86 10.56
N ASN A 576 22.24 31.09 9.27
CA ASN A 576 22.10 32.43 8.68
C ASN A 576 20.64 32.82 8.40
N ASP A 577 19.65 32.11 8.98
CA ASP A 577 18.21 32.39 8.84
C ASP A 577 17.71 32.51 7.37
N LYS A 578 18.36 31.78 6.43
CA LYS A 578 18.06 31.86 4.98
C LYS A 578 16.84 31.02 4.56
N PHE A 579 16.27 30.21 5.44
CA PHE A 579 15.09 29.46 5.10
C PHE A 579 13.80 30.25 5.34
N ASN A 580 12.85 30.15 4.42
CA ASN A 580 11.53 30.69 4.60
C ASN A 580 10.83 30.11 5.84
N LEU A 581 10.34 30.97 6.72
CA LEU A 581 9.71 30.61 7.99
C LEU A 581 8.35 29.94 7.81
N ASN A 582 7.66 30.19 6.71
CA ASN A 582 6.34 29.65 6.39
C ASN A 582 6.42 28.26 5.73
N GLN A 583 7.61 27.80 5.33
CA GLN A 583 7.85 26.47 4.77
C GLN A 583 8.12 25.43 5.83
N HIS A 584 7.32 24.36 5.83
CA HIS A 584 7.44 23.24 6.78
C HIS A 584 7.91 21.92 6.15
N GLY A 585 7.88 21.78 4.82
CA GLY A 585 8.36 20.60 4.12
C GLY A 585 9.88 20.43 4.22
N PHE A 586 10.35 19.20 4.35
CA PHE A 586 11.77 18.81 4.32
C PHE A 586 12.70 19.54 5.29
N ARG A 587 12.17 20.21 6.31
CA ARG A 587 12.94 20.94 7.34
C ARG A 587 13.02 20.17 8.65
N ILE A 588 14.18 20.25 9.33
CA ILE A 588 14.39 19.63 10.64
C ILE A 588 13.45 20.27 11.68
N GLY A 589 12.86 19.45 12.55
CA GLY A 589 11.93 19.89 13.58
C GLY A 589 10.54 20.29 13.08
N ARG A 590 10.29 20.32 11.76
CA ARG A 590 9.01 20.63 11.13
C ARG A 590 8.33 19.40 10.54
N SER A 591 7.02 19.46 10.35
CA SER A 591 6.20 18.34 9.89
C SER A 591 4.84 18.82 9.36
N CYS A 592 4.07 17.92 8.71
CA CYS A 592 2.67 18.18 8.37
C CYS A 592 1.88 18.70 9.60
N LEU A 593 2.12 18.10 10.77
CA LEU A 593 1.46 18.53 12.01
C LEU A 593 1.81 19.98 12.41
N SER A 594 3.09 20.35 12.39
CA SER A 594 3.51 21.72 12.75
C SER A 594 2.92 22.76 11.79
N GLN A 595 2.86 22.43 10.50
CA GLN A 595 2.29 23.30 9.48
C GLN A 595 0.77 23.47 9.69
N LEU A 596 0.04 22.37 9.85
CA LEU A 596 -1.41 22.40 10.07
C LEU A 596 -1.79 23.13 11.38
N LEU A 597 -1.02 22.92 12.45
CA LEU A 597 -1.23 23.62 13.72
C LEU A 597 -1.01 25.13 13.57
N THR A 598 0.06 25.54 12.89
CA THR A 598 0.37 26.96 12.65
C THR A 598 -0.72 27.63 11.83
N HIS A 599 -1.12 27.00 10.74
CA HIS A 599 -2.16 27.52 9.85
C HIS A 599 -3.52 27.61 10.56
N TYR A 600 -3.93 26.54 11.23
CA TYR A 600 -5.21 26.49 11.93
C TYR A 600 -5.28 27.46 13.11
N ASP A 601 -4.18 27.63 13.88
CA ASP A 601 -4.13 28.61 14.97
C ASP A 601 -4.32 30.05 14.46
N LYS A 602 -3.73 30.41 13.30
CA LYS A 602 -3.98 31.72 12.65
C LYS A 602 -5.46 31.87 12.29
N ILE A 603 -6.08 30.85 11.66
CA ILE A 603 -7.49 30.87 11.28
C ILE A 603 -8.39 31.10 12.49
N ILE A 604 -8.27 30.28 13.55
CA ILE A 604 -9.15 30.41 14.72
C ILE A 604 -8.95 31.72 15.47
N SER A 605 -7.74 32.29 15.47
CA SER A 605 -7.44 33.59 16.07
C SER A 605 -8.12 34.75 15.30
N ILE A 606 -8.25 34.65 13.99
CA ILE A 606 -8.97 35.63 13.18
C ILE A 606 -10.49 35.46 13.38
N LEU A 607 -11.00 34.24 13.36
CA LEU A 607 -12.41 33.95 13.63
C LEU A 607 -12.84 34.41 15.04
N GLU A 608 -11.94 34.33 16.02
CA GLU A 608 -12.19 34.80 17.39
C GLU A 608 -12.43 36.30 17.46
N LYS A 609 -11.83 37.05 16.54
CA LYS A 609 -12.05 38.52 16.40
C LYS A 609 -13.33 38.85 15.63
N GLY A 610 -14.12 37.87 15.21
CA GLY A 610 -15.35 38.04 14.45
C GLY A 610 -15.17 38.23 12.95
N LEU A 611 -13.96 38.10 12.44
CA LEU A 611 -13.65 38.17 10.99
C LEU A 611 -13.77 36.81 10.33
N ASN A 612 -14.03 36.80 9.02
CA ASN A 612 -13.95 35.60 8.21
C ASN A 612 -12.50 35.35 7.75
N VAL A 613 -12.22 34.17 7.21
CA VAL A 613 -10.93 33.84 6.60
C VAL A 613 -11.16 33.10 5.30
N ASP A 614 -10.63 33.63 4.22
CA ASP A 614 -10.60 32.93 2.94
C ASP A 614 -9.20 32.34 2.71
N THR A 615 -9.17 31.05 2.39
CA THR A 615 -7.94 30.29 2.12
C THR A 615 -8.02 29.67 0.72
N ILE A 616 -7.04 29.96 -0.11
CA ILE A 616 -6.90 29.39 -1.45
C ILE A 616 -5.77 28.37 -1.42
N TYR A 617 -6.09 27.15 -1.86
CA TYR A 617 -5.15 26.03 -1.96
C TYR A 617 -4.62 25.96 -3.38
N LEU A 618 -3.31 26.00 -3.53
CA LEU A 618 -2.59 26.00 -4.78
C LEU A 618 -1.93 24.63 -5.01
N ASP A 619 -2.00 24.13 -6.25
CA ASP A 619 -1.35 22.87 -6.65
C ASP A 619 -0.42 23.13 -7.83
N PHE A 620 0.85 22.79 -7.70
CA PHE A 620 1.80 22.86 -8.80
C PHE A 620 1.70 21.64 -9.71
N ALA A 621 1.83 21.85 -11.00
CA ALA A 621 1.86 20.78 -11.99
C ALA A 621 3.24 20.11 -12.02
N LYS A 622 3.40 18.96 -11.36
CA LYS A 622 4.65 18.15 -11.34
C LYS A 622 5.88 18.97 -10.89
N ALA A 623 5.76 19.61 -9.72
CA ALA A 623 6.70 20.59 -9.19
C ALA A 623 8.17 20.12 -9.22
N PHE A 624 8.48 18.89 -8.77
CA PHE A 624 9.82 18.34 -8.73
C PHE A 624 10.43 18.11 -10.13
N ASP A 625 9.60 17.81 -11.13
CA ASP A 625 10.07 17.50 -12.49
C ASP A 625 10.33 18.78 -13.31
N LYS A 626 9.80 19.93 -12.85
CA LYS A 626 9.87 21.23 -13.54
C LYS A 626 10.90 22.21 -12.97
N VAL A 627 11.65 21.83 -11.96
CA VAL A 627 12.70 22.68 -11.37
C VAL A 627 13.69 23.11 -12.45
N ASP A 628 13.77 24.40 -12.72
CA ASP A 628 14.75 24.95 -13.65
C ASP A 628 16.14 24.99 -13.00
N HIS A 629 17.12 24.33 -13.63
CA HIS A 629 18.47 24.18 -13.08
C HIS A 629 19.18 25.53 -12.97
N SER A 630 19.06 26.40 -13.98
CA SER A 630 19.70 27.73 -14.01
C SER A 630 19.17 28.63 -12.90
N LEU A 631 17.85 28.62 -12.69
CA LEU A 631 17.21 29.43 -11.63
C LEU A 631 17.57 28.92 -10.23
N VAL A 632 17.65 27.61 -10.02
CA VAL A 632 18.14 27.07 -8.73
C VAL A 632 19.57 27.48 -8.45
N LEU A 633 20.46 27.39 -9.44
CA LEU A 633 21.87 27.80 -9.29
C LEU A 633 22.00 29.29 -9.00
N LYS A 634 21.18 30.13 -9.67
CA LYS A 634 21.11 31.58 -9.40
C LYS A 634 20.68 31.84 -7.95
N LYS A 635 19.59 31.23 -7.49
CA LYS A 635 19.11 31.40 -6.11
C LYS A 635 20.10 30.85 -5.06
N LEU A 636 20.80 29.76 -5.34
CA LEU A 636 21.92 29.29 -4.50
C LEU A 636 23.01 30.34 -4.35
N SER A 637 23.43 30.94 -5.47
CA SER A 637 24.46 32.01 -5.48
C SER A 637 23.98 33.22 -4.69
N MET A 638 22.73 33.65 -4.84
CA MET A 638 22.11 34.77 -4.08
C MET A 638 22.05 34.47 -2.57
N LEU A 639 21.87 33.22 -2.17
CA LEU A 639 21.89 32.80 -0.76
C LEU A 639 23.30 32.67 -0.18
N GLY A 640 24.34 32.91 -0.99
CA GLY A 640 25.75 32.84 -0.57
C GLY A 640 26.42 31.47 -0.77
N ILE A 641 25.76 30.52 -1.46
CA ILE A 641 26.36 29.21 -1.81
C ILE A 641 27.07 29.35 -3.14
N ARG A 642 28.42 29.33 -3.11
CA ARG A 642 29.27 29.66 -4.28
C ARG A 642 30.45 28.67 -4.42
N GLY A 643 31.39 28.93 -5.32
CA GLY A 643 32.64 28.21 -5.49
C GLY A 643 32.44 26.70 -5.80
N LYS A 644 33.27 25.86 -5.22
CA LYS A 644 33.34 24.41 -5.47
C LYS A 644 31.99 23.70 -5.24
N ILE A 645 31.27 24.13 -4.22
CA ILE A 645 29.94 23.52 -3.88
C ILE A 645 28.93 23.80 -4.99
N LEU A 646 28.84 25.05 -5.46
CA LEU A 646 27.95 25.44 -6.53
C LEU A 646 28.26 24.71 -7.83
N GLN A 647 29.56 24.62 -8.19
CA GLN A 647 30.02 23.88 -9.37
C GLN A 647 29.68 22.38 -9.28
N TRP A 648 29.85 21.78 -8.10
CA TRP A 648 29.46 20.39 -7.89
C TRP A 648 27.95 20.17 -8.03
N ILE A 649 27.11 21.08 -7.47
CA ILE A 649 25.66 21.03 -7.61
C ILE A 649 25.23 21.15 -9.08
N GLU A 650 25.87 22.06 -9.83
CA GLU A 650 25.66 22.20 -11.27
C GLU A 650 25.97 20.90 -12.01
N SER A 651 27.15 20.33 -11.73
CA SER A 651 27.55 19.05 -12.31
C SER A 651 26.60 17.92 -11.92
N PHE A 652 26.07 17.92 -10.68
CA PHE A 652 25.08 16.93 -10.21
C PHE A 652 23.75 17.04 -10.97
N LEU A 653 23.30 18.24 -11.31
CA LEU A 653 22.02 18.49 -11.99
C LEU A 653 22.10 18.26 -13.51
N THR A 654 23.21 18.58 -14.13
CA THR A 654 23.37 18.60 -15.58
C THR A 654 23.86 17.27 -16.18
N ASN A 655 23.57 17.06 -17.48
CA ASN A 655 24.02 15.87 -18.25
C ASN A 655 23.59 14.55 -17.57
N ARG A 656 22.40 14.52 -17.00
CA ARG A 656 21.80 13.32 -16.41
C ARG A 656 21.00 12.55 -17.43
N THR A 657 20.92 11.24 -17.21
CA THR A 657 20.07 10.34 -18.00
C THR A 657 19.15 9.55 -17.08
N GLN A 658 18.00 9.15 -17.62
CA GLN A 658 17.05 8.28 -16.94
C GLN A 658 16.56 7.16 -17.86
N ARG A 659 16.27 5.99 -17.27
CA ARG A 659 15.64 4.85 -17.96
C ARG A 659 14.47 4.36 -17.12
N VAL A 660 13.31 4.14 -17.74
CA VAL A 660 12.12 3.66 -17.02
C VAL A 660 12.13 2.14 -16.98
N MET A 661 11.93 1.59 -15.79
CA MET A 661 11.90 0.14 -15.56
C MET A 661 10.48 -0.38 -15.35
N VAL A 662 10.02 -1.27 -16.22
CA VAL A 662 8.73 -1.96 -16.13
C VAL A 662 8.95 -3.46 -16.18
N ASN A 663 8.60 -4.16 -15.09
CA ASN A 663 8.74 -5.64 -14.97
C ASN A 663 10.16 -6.18 -15.28
N GLY A 664 11.21 -5.37 -15.06
CA GLY A 664 12.61 -5.72 -15.32
C GLY A 664 13.13 -5.32 -16.71
N PHE A 665 12.29 -4.73 -17.56
CA PHE A 665 12.71 -4.15 -18.84
C PHE A 665 12.94 -2.66 -18.69
N LEU A 666 14.02 -2.18 -19.30
CA LEU A 666 14.40 -0.75 -19.32
C LEU A 666 13.98 -0.12 -20.63
N SER A 667 13.56 1.15 -20.56
CA SER A 667 13.42 2.02 -21.74
C SER A 667 14.79 2.40 -22.31
N GLU A 668 14.81 3.02 -23.49
CA GLU A 668 15.98 3.72 -23.98
C GLU A 668 16.37 4.87 -23.02
N PRO A 669 17.66 5.25 -22.94
CA PRO A 669 18.12 6.36 -22.12
C PRO A 669 17.52 7.67 -22.61
N ALA A 670 16.87 8.41 -21.73
CA ALA A 670 16.33 9.74 -22.01
C ALA A 670 17.09 10.81 -21.21
N PRO A 671 17.43 11.97 -21.81
CA PRO A 671 18.09 13.07 -21.11
C PRO A 671 17.13 13.71 -20.10
N VAL A 672 17.68 14.14 -18.95
CA VAL A 672 16.97 14.90 -17.92
C VAL A 672 17.42 16.36 -18.02
N ILE A 673 16.57 17.22 -18.58
CA ILE A 673 16.91 18.63 -18.87
C ILE A 673 16.36 19.60 -17.81
N SER A 674 15.46 19.15 -16.95
CA SER A 674 14.94 19.92 -15.81
C SER A 674 14.54 18.98 -14.67
N GLY A 675 14.20 19.54 -13.54
CA GLY A 675 13.78 18.81 -12.38
C GLY A 675 14.90 18.32 -11.48
N VAL A 676 14.51 17.87 -10.29
CA VAL A 676 15.38 17.18 -9.34
C VAL A 676 14.94 15.73 -9.18
N PRO A 677 15.87 14.75 -9.14
CA PRO A 677 15.49 13.35 -9.10
C PRO A 677 14.60 13.04 -7.87
N GLN A 678 13.36 12.57 -8.09
CA GLN A 678 12.45 12.16 -7.02
C GLN A 678 12.96 10.90 -6.31
N GLY A 679 13.95 11.05 -5.44
CA GLY A 679 14.66 9.97 -4.75
C GLY A 679 16.11 10.29 -4.42
N SER A 680 16.61 11.46 -4.83
CA SER A 680 17.90 12.02 -4.39
C SER A 680 17.79 12.58 -2.97
N VAL A 681 18.93 12.79 -2.32
CA VAL A 681 19.00 13.33 -0.96
C VAL A 681 19.01 14.86 -0.95
N ILE A 682 19.68 15.48 -1.94
CA ILE A 682 19.78 16.94 -2.06
C ILE A 682 18.58 17.55 -2.80
N GLY A 683 17.90 16.81 -3.67
CA GLY A 683 16.79 17.31 -4.48
C GLY A 683 15.70 18.06 -3.71
N PRO A 684 15.20 17.52 -2.58
CA PRO A 684 14.24 18.25 -1.75
C PRO A 684 14.76 19.60 -1.24
N LEU A 685 16.05 19.71 -0.89
CA LEU A 685 16.65 20.99 -0.48
C LEU A 685 16.69 21.99 -1.63
N LEU A 686 17.11 21.56 -2.82
CA LEU A 686 17.16 22.41 -4.02
C LEU A 686 15.76 22.91 -4.39
N PHE A 687 14.74 22.06 -4.26
CA PHE A 687 13.36 22.46 -4.43
C PHE A 687 12.92 23.53 -3.42
N LEU A 688 13.26 23.38 -2.11
CA LEU A 688 12.95 24.36 -1.09
C LEU A 688 13.62 25.72 -1.36
N ILE A 689 14.83 25.71 -1.91
CA ILE A 689 15.55 26.93 -2.29
C ILE A 689 14.84 27.62 -3.46
N LEU A 690 14.39 26.85 -4.47
CA LEU A 690 13.66 27.42 -5.61
C LEU A 690 12.38 28.14 -5.19
N ILE A 691 11.59 27.54 -4.27
CA ILE A 691 10.30 28.11 -3.86
C ILE A 691 10.40 29.01 -2.61
N GLY A 692 11.62 29.26 -2.12
CA GLY A 692 11.84 29.93 -0.84
C GLY A 692 11.32 31.36 -0.77
N ASP A 693 11.25 32.05 -1.89
CA ASP A 693 10.85 33.47 -2.06
C ASP A 693 9.40 33.64 -2.59
N ILE A 694 8.58 32.59 -2.60
CA ILE A 694 7.21 32.64 -3.15
C ILE A 694 6.28 33.66 -2.46
N ASP A 695 6.61 34.06 -1.25
CA ASP A 695 5.82 35.01 -0.43
C ASP A 695 6.52 36.34 -0.16
N ASP A 696 7.65 36.62 -0.80
CA ASP A 696 8.40 37.87 -0.57
C ASP A 696 7.58 39.11 -0.97
N ASP A 697 6.81 39.05 -2.04
CA ASP A 697 5.95 40.17 -2.50
C ASP A 697 4.56 40.18 -1.87
N ILE A 698 4.25 39.26 -0.95
CA ILE A 698 2.94 39.15 -0.31
C ILE A 698 2.90 40.03 0.95
N ALA A 699 2.23 41.18 0.83
CA ALA A 699 2.19 42.14 1.92
C ALA A 699 1.04 41.96 2.91
N THR A 700 -0.12 41.45 2.46
CA THR A 700 -1.36 41.55 3.21
C THR A 700 -1.99 40.22 3.58
N SER A 701 -1.68 39.17 2.84
CA SER A 701 -2.10 37.80 3.07
C SER A 701 -0.99 37.02 3.81
N PHE A 702 -1.30 35.85 4.35
CA PHE A 702 -0.29 34.97 4.89
C PHE A 702 -0.19 33.67 4.08
N VAL A 703 1.03 33.33 3.73
CA VAL A 703 1.36 32.11 3.03
C VAL A 703 1.70 31.02 4.05
N SER A 704 1.45 29.78 3.68
CA SER A 704 1.76 28.61 4.49
C SER A 704 2.00 27.42 3.56
N SER A 705 3.21 26.85 3.58
CA SER A 705 3.64 25.85 2.60
C SER A 705 4.19 24.58 3.25
N PHE A 706 3.94 23.45 2.59
CA PHE A 706 4.57 22.17 2.88
C PHE A 706 5.07 21.56 1.57
N ALA A 707 6.33 21.76 1.27
CA ALA A 707 6.91 21.51 -0.05
C ALA A 707 6.12 22.28 -1.12
N ASP A 708 5.55 21.58 -2.10
CA ASP A 708 4.73 22.13 -3.19
C ASP A 708 3.29 22.49 -2.77
N ASP A 709 2.75 21.91 -1.70
CA ASP A 709 1.42 22.24 -1.18
C ASP A 709 1.44 23.63 -0.52
N THR A 710 0.96 24.65 -1.24
CA THR A 710 0.98 26.07 -0.81
C THR A 710 -0.44 26.59 -0.61
N ARG A 711 -0.64 27.42 0.40
CA ARG A 711 -1.89 28.06 0.76
C ARG A 711 -1.67 29.55 0.95
N LEU A 712 -2.58 30.33 0.36
CA LEU A 712 -2.66 31.77 0.53
C LEU A 712 -3.94 32.09 1.32
N SER A 713 -3.85 32.80 2.42
CA SER A 713 -4.97 33.08 3.32
C SER A 713 -5.00 34.52 3.76
N ARG A 714 -6.24 35.06 3.94
CA ARG A 714 -6.47 36.44 4.39
C ARG A 714 -7.70 36.50 5.28
N ALA A 715 -7.66 37.39 6.28
CA ALA A 715 -8.84 37.81 7.02
C ALA A 715 -9.72 38.63 6.08
N THR A 716 -11.02 38.34 6.01
CA THR A 716 -11.94 39.03 5.13
C THR A 716 -13.10 39.62 5.93
N SER A 717 -13.32 40.93 5.81
CA SER A 717 -14.42 41.68 6.41
C SER A 717 -15.35 42.30 5.37
N GLY A 718 -14.93 42.33 4.11
CA GLY A 718 -15.68 42.92 3.01
C GLY A 718 -15.07 42.61 1.62
N VAL A 719 -15.67 43.15 0.56
CA VAL A 719 -15.26 42.93 -0.82
C VAL A 719 -13.84 43.42 -1.08
N THR A 720 -13.39 44.48 -0.43
CA THR A 720 -12.03 45.03 -0.56
C THR A 720 -10.96 44.06 -0.10
N ASP A 721 -11.23 43.31 0.97
CA ASP A 721 -10.29 42.28 1.44
C ASP A 721 -10.23 41.10 0.49
N CYS A 722 -11.36 40.71 -0.10
CA CYS A 722 -11.38 39.65 -1.11
C CYS A 722 -10.60 40.08 -2.37
N SER A 723 -10.76 41.33 -2.81
CA SER A 723 -9.97 41.89 -3.94
C SER A 723 -8.47 41.93 -3.63
N ALA A 724 -8.09 42.29 -2.39
CA ALA A 724 -6.69 42.29 -1.98
C ALA A 724 -6.09 40.85 -1.93
N LEU A 725 -6.90 39.83 -1.54
CA LEU A 725 -6.47 38.42 -1.63
C LEU A 725 -6.29 38.00 -3.10
N GLN A 726 -7.16 38.43 -4.01
CA GLN A 726 -7.00 38.17 -5.45
C GLN A 726 -5.72 38.83 -5.99
N THR A 727 -5.43 40.08 -5.61
CA THR A 727 -4.19 40.78 -6.01
C THR A 727 -2.94 40.04 -5.50
N ASP A 728 -2.93 39.58 -4.24
CA ASP A 728 -1.82 38.79 -3.71
C ASP A 728 -1.71 37.43 -4.43
N LEU A 729 -2.83 36.84 -4.85
CA LEU A 729 -2.86 35.61 -5.64
C LEU A 729 -2.22 35.81 -7.02
N GLU A 730 -2.51 36.96 -7.67
CA GLU A 730 -1.92 37.33 -8.98
C GLU A 730 -0.40 37.51 -8.90
N LYS A 731 0.11 38.03 -7.78
CA LYS A 731 1.58 38.09 -7.54
C LYS A 731 2.18 36.69 -7.45
N VAL A 732 1.49 35.74 -6.80
CA VAL A 732 1.94 34.35 -6.76
C VAL A 732 1.92 33.72 -8.17
N TYR A 733 0.95 34.09 -9.01
CA TYR A 733 0.92 33.64 -10.41
C TYR A 733 2.10 34.21 -11.20
N GLN A 734 2.42 35.50 -11.03
CA GLN A 734 3.58 36.10 -11.66
C GLN A 734 4.88 35.47 -11.20
N TRP A 735 5.04 35.24 -9.88
CA TRP A 735 6.19 34.52 -9.34
C TRP A 735 6.35 33.14 -10.01
N ALA A 736 5.26 32.42 -10.25
CA ALA A 736 5.33 31.11 -10.88
C ALA A 736 5.80 31.20 -12.36
N ILE A 737 5.36 32.21 -13.09
CA ILE A 737 5.80 32.50 -14.46
C ILE A 737 7.30 32.79 -14.46
N ASP A 738 7.78 33.69 -13.59
CA ASP A 738 9.17 34.12 -13.50
C ASP A 738 10.11 32.98 -13.09
N ASN A 739 9.59 31.99 -12.39
CA ASN A 739 10.34 30.83 -11.93
C ASN A 739 10.12 29.54 -12.77
N ASN A 740 9.53 29.65 -13.96
CA ASN A 740 9.22 28.51 -14.84
C ASN A 740 8.38 27.42 -14.17
N MET A 741 7.65 27.77 -13.10
CA MET A 741 6.80 26.87 -12.36
C MET A 741 5.35 27.02 -12.83
N MET A 742 4.70 25.93 -13.23
CA MET A 742 3.32 25.98 -13.70
C MET A 742 2.35 25.47 -12.64
N PHE A 743 1.28 26.18 -12.42
CA PHE A 743 0.17 25.74 -11.59
C PHE A 743 -0.76 24.78 -12.35
N ASN A 744 -1.43 23.92 -11.57
CA ASN A 744 -2.55 23.14 -12.05
C ASN A 744 -3.87 23.83 -11.67
N ALA A 745 -4.26 24.84 -12.43
CA ALA A 745 -5.42 25.70 -12.17
C ALA A 745 -6.70 24.89 -11.88
N LYS A 746 -6.90 23.77 -12.58
CA LYS A 746 -8.08 22.88 -12.39
C LYS A 746 -8.19 22.25 -11.01
N LYS A 747 -7.12 22.29 -10.22
CA LYS A 747 -7.10 21.75 -8.86
C LYS A 747 -7.12 22.82 -7.78
N PHE A 748 -7.17 24.07 -8.16
CA PHE A 748 -7.32 25.13 -7.18
C PHE A 748 -8.66 25.01 -6.49
N GLU A 749 -8.67 25.15 -5.17
CA GLU A 749 -9.87 25.09 -4.35
C GLU A 749 -9.80 26.17 -3.27
N ALA A 750 -10.93 26.79 -2.98
CA ALA A 750 -11.06 27.77 -1.89
C ALA A 750 -11.83 27.16 -0.72
N LEU A 751 -11.36 27.42 0.51
CA LEU A 751 -12.09 27.11 1.73
C LEU A 751 -12.33 28.41 2.50
N ARG A 752 -13.60 28.80 2.62
CA ARG A 752 -14.01 30.09 3.16
C ARG A 752 -14.59 29.89 4.55
N TYR A 753 -13.82 30.27 5.57
CA TYR A 753 -14.21 30.14 6.98
C TYR A 753 -15.02 31.34 7.43
N GLY A 754 -15.99 31.12 8.31
CA GLY A 754 -16.85 32.17 8.87
C GLY A 754 -18.32 32.01 8.46
N GLN A 755 -19.16 32.98 8.89
CA GLN A 755 -20.62 32.89 8.76
C GLN A 755 -21.23 33.90 7.77
N ASP A 756 -20.40 34.74 7.15
CA ASP A 756 -20.88 35.74 6.19
C ASP A 756 -21.18 35.10 4.82
N GLU A 757 -22.37 34.53 4.72
CA GLU A 757 -22.82 33.88 3.49
C GLU A 757 -23.08 34.89 2.36
N VAL A 758 -23.37 36.18 2.68
CA VAL A 758 -23.57 37.23 1.67
C VAL A 758 -22.24 37.54 0.99
N LEU A 759 -21.18 37.75 1.76
CA LEU A 759 -19.84 37.98 1.21
C LEU A 759 -19.35 36.78 0.39
N LYS A 760 -19.63 35.55 0.82
CA LYS A 760 -19.27 34.33 0.08
C LYS A 760 -20.02 34.24 -1.26
N ALA A 761 -21.29 34.63 -1.31
CA ALA A 761 -22.12 34.56 -2.50
C ALA A 761 -21.78 35.67 -3.53
N THR A 762 -21.32 36.84 -3.04
CA THR A 762 -21.06 38.01 -3.89
C THR A 762 -19.62 38.11 -4.39
N THR A 763 -18.70 37.31 -3.85
CA THR A 763 -17.27 37.35 -4.21
C THR A 763 -16.76 36.02 -4.68
N SER A 764 -15.86 36.02 -5.66
CA SER A 764 -15.18 34.82 -6.17
C SER A 764 -13.72 35.14 -6.45
N TYR A 765 -12.89 34.08 -6.57
CA TYR A 765 -11.49 34.16 -6.92
C TYR A 765 -11.25 33.51 -8.28
N THR A 766 -10.30 34.02 -9.04
CA THR A 766 -9.96 33.52 -10.36
C THR A 766 -8.55 32.92 -10.41
N SER A 767 -8.41 31.82 -11.10
CA SER A 767 -7.16 31.17 -11.42
C SER A 767 -6.42 31.84 -12.59
N PRO A 768 -5.14 31.45 -12.88
CA PRO A 768 -4.35 32.10 -13.96
C PRO A 768 -5.00 32.02 -15.35
N ASP A 769 -5.84 31.01 -15.59
CA ASP A 769 -6.58 30.84 -16.86
C ASP A 769 -7.92 31.61 -16.90
N GLY A 770 -8.22 32.43 -15.89
CA GLY A 770 -9.45 33.20 -15.76
C GLY A 770 -10.66 32.40 -15.27
N SER A 771 -10.52 31.11 -14.99
CA SER A 771 -11.60 30.29 -14.46
C SER A 771 -11.85 30.58 -12.97
N ILE A 772 -13.11 30.45 -12.53
CA ILE A 772 -13.48 30.67 -11.13
C ILE A 772 -12.97 29.51 -10.29
N ILE A 773 -12.26 29.83 -9.19
CA ILE A 773 -11.80 28.85 -8.20
C ILE A 773 -13.00 28.36 -7.39
N PRO A 774 -13.31 27.05 -7.39
CA PRO A 774 -14.47 26.51 -6.70
C PRO A 774 -14.32 26.63 -5.17
N SER A 775 -15.34 27.18 -4.52
CA SER A 775 -15.46 27.17 -3.06
C SER A 775 -15.97 25.81 -2.59
N LYS A 776 -15.35 25.26 -1.55
CA LYS A 776 -15.69 23.96 -0.95
C LYS A 776 -16.07 24.11 0.51
N ASP A 777 -16.99 23.27 0.99
CA ASP A 777 -17.30 23.16 2.42
C ASP A 777 -16.26 22.33 3.18
N HIS A 778 -15.61 21.41 2.48
CA HIS A 778 -14.60 20.50 3.02
C HIS A 778 -13.48 20.29 2.00
N LEU A 779 -12.25 20.33 2.49
CA LEU A 779 -11.06 20.13 1.68
C LEU A 779 -10.05 19.26 2.43
N ARG A 780 -9.38 18.37 1.71
CA ARG A 780 -8.34 17.51 2.30
C ARG A 780 -6.98 18.18 2.21
N ASP A 781 -6.40 18.48 3.37
CA ASP A 781 -5.16 19.19 3.53
C ASP A 781 -4.14 18.35 4.32
N LEU A 782 -3.00 18.01 3.71
CA LEU A 782 -1.95 17.16 4.30
C LEU A 782 -2.51 15.91 5.03
N GLY A 783 -3.54 15.31 4.45
CA GLY A 783 -4.17 14.11 5.01
C GLY A 783 -5.25 14.35 6.06
N VAL A 784 -5.53 15.61 6.45
CA VAL A 784 -6.62 16.00 7.34
C VAL A 784 -7.71 16.71 6.56
N THR A 785 -8.97 16.40 6.80
CA THR A 785 -10.11 17.09 6.18
C THR A 785 -10.43 18.34 6.99
N MET A 786 -10.18 19.50 6.41
CA MET A 786 -10.53 20.81 6.92
C MET A 786 -11.97 21.13 6.53
N SER A 787 -12.69 21.87 7.35
CA SER A 787 -14.09 22.26 7.11
C SER A 787 -14.25 23.76 7.25
N ALA A 788 -15.09 24.37 6.38
CA ALA A 788 -15.39 25.80 6.40
C ALA A 788 -15.95 26.28 7.75
N ASP A 789 -16.56 25.40 8.53
CA ASP A 789 -17.03 25.68 9.89
C ASP A 789 -15.93 25.61 10.98
N GLY A 790 -14.69 25.33 10.60
CA GLY A 790 -13.55 25.17 11.51
C GLY A 790 -13.57 23.87 12.31
N SER A 791 -14.58 23.02 12.19
CA SER A 791 -14.67 21.78 12.97
C SER A 791 -14.00 20.61 12.25
N PHE A 792 -13.59 19.60 13.03
CA PHE A 792 -13.01 18.35 12.49
C PHE A 792 -14.00 17.17 12.47
N ARG A 793 -15.31 17.44 12.53
CA ARG A 793 -16.32 16.36 12.55
C ARG A 793 -16.23 15.44 11.33
N LYS A 794 -16.13 16.03 10.16
CA LYS A 794 -16.02 15.28 8.89
C LYS A 794 -14.75 14.43 8.85
N HIS A 795 -13.61 15.02 9.21
CA HIS A 795 -12.34 14.30 9.32
C HIS A 795 -12.43 13.09 10.26
N ILE A 796 -13.00 13.27 11.45
CA ILE A 796 -13.14 12.19 12.45
C ILE A 796 -14.00 11.07 11.89
N SER A 797 -15.12 11.38 11.24
CA SER A 797 -15.98 10.38 10.61
C SER A 797 -15.25 9.56 9.53
N GLU A 798 -14.53 10.23 8.63
CA GLU A 798 -13.73 9.58 7.55
C GLU A 798 -12.59 8.72 8.11
N MET A 799 -11.89 9.24 9.12
CA MET A 799 -10.83 8.52 9.82
C MET A 799 -11.38 7.28 10.53
N CYS A 800 -12.51 7.40 11.24
CA CYS A 800 -13.19 6.27 11.89
C CYS A 800 -13.60 5.20 10.87
N GLN A 801 -14.14 5.60 9.72
CA GLN A 801 -14.49 4.66 8.65
C GLN A 801 -13.25 3.94 8.11
N SER A 802 -12.15 4.66 7.88
CA SER A 802 -10.87 4.08 7.42
C SER A 802 -10.32 3.07 8.45
N ALA A 803 -10.38 3.41 9.74
CA ALA A 803 -9.95 2.52 10.82
C ALA A 803 -10.85 1.27 10.93
N ARG A 804 -12.17 1.40 10.78
CA ARG A 804 -13.11 0.26 10.74
C ARG A 804 -12.82 -0.65 9.53
N ASN A 805 -12.55 -0.09 8.37
CA ASN A 805 -12.17 -0.83 7.16
C ASN A 805 -10.86 -1.62 7.39
N MET A 806 -9.86 -1.00 8.02
CA MET A 806 -8.60 -1.66 8.37
C MET A 806 -8.81 -2.78 9.40
N CYS A 807 -9.63 -2.56 10.44
CA CYS A 807 -10.00 -3.61 11.39
C CYS A 807 -10.68 -4.80 10.69
N SER A 808 -11.61 -4.52 9.79
CA SER A 808 -12.30 -5.54 9.01
C SER A 808 -11.35 -6.31 8.11
N TRP A 809 -10.39 -5.62 7.48
CA TRP A 809 -9.36 -6.25 6.68
C TRP A 809 -8.46 -7.18 7.52
N ILE A 810 -8.00 -6.73 8.69
CA ILE A 810 -7.22 -7.55 9.64
C ILE A 810 -8.01 -8.81 10.02
N LEU A 811 -9.28 -8.65 10.38
CA LEU A 811 -10.12 -9.77 10.80
C LEU A 811 -10.42 -10.76 9.67
N ARG A 812 -10.39 -10.35 8.41
CA ARG A 812 -10.53 -11.23 7.24
C ARG A 812 -9.24 -11.94 6.87
N THR A 813 -8.11 -11.25 6.98
CA THR A 813 -6.80 -11.73 6.50
C THR A 813 -6.13 -12.69 7.48
N PHE A 814 -6.25 -12.45 8.78
CA PHE A 814 -5.55 -13.23 9.80
C PHE A 814 -6.51 -14.16 10.57
N HIS A 815 -6.08 -15.39 10.81
CA HIS A 815 -6.89 -16.39 11.52
C HIS A 815 -6.75 -16.31 13.04
N SER A 816 -5.50 -16.14 13.50
CA SER A 816 -5.21 -16.11 14.93
C SER A 816 -5.84 -14.89 15.60
N ARG A 817 -6.36 -15.10 16.80
CA ARG A 817 -6.92 -14.03 17.66
C ARG A 817 -6.10 -13.88 18.95
N SER A 818 -4.86 -14.41 18.98
CA SER A 818 -3.99 -14.23 20.13
C SER A 818 -3.72 -12.75 20.41
N ALA A 819 -3.58 -12.40 21.69
CA ALA A 819 -3.36 -11.00 22.10
C ALA A 819 -2.09 -10.42 21.46
N GLU A 820 -0.98 -11.15 21.45
CA GLU A 820 0.29 -10.72 20.87
C GLU A 820 0.13 -10.31 19.39
N LEU A 821 -0.51 -11.18 18.59
CA LEU A 821 -0.73 -10.97 17.18
C LEU A 821 -1.65 -9.77 16.91
N MET A 822 -2.81 -9.78 17.55
CA MET A 822 -3.82 -8.75 17.35
C MET A 822 -3.34 -7.38 17.81
N LEU A 823 -2.59 -7.30 18.92
CA LEU A 823 -1.97 -6.05 19.39
C LEU A 823 -0.89 -5.54 18.44
N THR A 824 -0.10 -6.44 17.86
CA THR A 824 0.92 -6.04 16.87
C THR A 824 0.24 -5.43 15.64
N LEU A 825 -0.82 -6.05 15.10
CA LEU A 825 -1.57 -5.52 13.99
C LEU A 825 -2.30 -4.22 14.33
N TRP A 826 -2.91 -4.14 15.51
CA TRP A 826 -3.55 -2.93 16.01
C TRP A 826 -2.58 -1.75 16.07
N LYS A 827 -1.43 -1.96 16.73
CA LYS A 827 -0.40 -0.92 16.92
C LYS A 827 0.28 -0.50 15.60
N SER A 828 0.40 -1.42 14.64
CA SER A 828 1.11 -1.13 13.39
C SER A 828 0.22 -0.60 12.26
N LEU A 829 -1.07 -0.96 12.23
CA LEU A 829 -1.94 -0.68 11.08
C LEU A 829 -3.15 0.21 11.41
N VAL A 830 -3.73 0.09 12.62
CA VAL A 830 -4.94 0.83 12.99
C VAL A 830 -4.60 2.10 13.77
N LEU A 831 -3.76 2.01 14.80
CA LEU A 831 -3.38 3.17 15.59
C LEU A 831 -2.77 4.31 14.78
N PRO A 832 -1.91 4.10 13.76
CA PRO A 832 -1.41 5.21 12.95
C PRO A 832 -2.51 6.02 12.24
N ILE A 833 -3.62 5.38 11.86
CA ILE A 833 -4.79 6.05 11.28
C ILE A 833 -5.46 6.95 12.33
N LEU A 834 -5.62 6.44 13.56
CA LEU A 834 -6.30 7.12 14.66
C LEU A 834 -5.42 8.18 15.38
N ASP A 835 -4.11 8.12 15.21
CA ASP A 835 -3.16 9.00 15.89
C ASP A 835 -2.66 10.15 14.99
N TYR A 836 -2.76 10.01 13.64
CA TYR A 836 -2.21 10.99 12.71
C TYR A 836 -2.77 12.40 12.96
N CYS A 837 -1.91 13.35 13.20
CA CYS A 837 -2.23 14.75 13.52
C CYS A 837 -3.27 14.94 14.64
N SER A 838 -3.41 13.97 15.55
CA SER A 838 -4.41 14.02 16.63
C SER A 838 -4.26 15.21 17.59
N GLN A 839 -3.09 15.83 17.62
CA GLN A 839 -2.85 17.06 18.36
C GLN A 839 -3.66 18.24 17.81
N LEU A 840 -3.92 18.25 16.50
CA LEU A 840 -4.73 19.26 15.83
C LEU A 840 -6.23 19.05 16.10
N TRP A 841 -6.76 17.90 15.72
CA TRP A 841 -8.20 17.61 15.63
C TRP A 841 -8.80 16.95 16.89
N CYS A 842 -8.06 16.84 18.00
CA CYS A 842 -8.53 16.17 19.22
C CYS A 842 -9.92 16.65 19.65
N PRO A 843 -10.96 15.79 19.63
CA PRO A 843 -12.33 16.20 19.94
C PRO A 843 -12.50 16.46 21.44
N THR A 844 -13.34 17.47 21.75
CA THR A 844 -13.81 17.76 23.11
C THR A 844 -15.26 17.32 23.31
N LYS A 845 -15.99 17.07 22.21
CA LYS A 845 -17.39 16.61 22.25
C LYS A 845 -17.44 15.11 22.56
N THR A 846 -18.20 14.74 23.59
CA THR A 846 -18.32 13.35 24.09
C THR A 846 -18.74 12.36 23.02
N GLY A 847 -19.68 12.72 22.13
CA GLY A 847 -20.13 11.84 21.04
C GLY A 847 -19.01 11.47 20.06
N LEU A 848 -18.14 12.42 19.70
CA LEU A 848 -17.01 12.16 18.82
C LEU A 848 -15.92 11.33 19.52
N ILE A 849 -15.71 11.59 20.83
CA ILE A 849 -14.78 10.78 21.65
C ILE A 849 -15.25 9.33 21.67
N GLN A 850 -16.55 9.12 21.91
CA GLN A 850 -17.15 7.79 21.96
C GLN A 850 -17.06 7.07 20.59
N GLU A 851 -17.34 7.78 19.49
CA GLU A 851 -17.25 7.21 18.13
C GLU A 851 -15.86 6.63 17.86
N ILE A 852 -14.81 7.33 18.27
CA ILE A 852 -13.43 6.87 18.14
C ILE A 852 -13.16 5.68 19.06
N GLU A 853 -13.59 5.77 20.32
CA GLU A 853 -13.36 4.73 21.34
C GLU A 853 -14.06 3.42 20.99
N ASP A 854 -15.24 3.46 20.36
CA ASP A 854 -16.01 2.29 19.94
C ASP A 854 -15.25 1.41 18.95
N ILE A 855 -14.31 1.97 18.19
CA ILE A 855 -13.43 1.19 17.29
C ILE A 855 -12.53 0.27 18.11
N GLN A 856 -11.86 0.80 19.15
CA GLN A 856 -10.99 0.02 20.03
C GLN A 856 -11.81 -0.99 20.84
N LYS A 857 -12.95 -0.58 21.34
CA LYS A 857 -13.88 -1.43 22.08
C LYS A 857 -14.36 -2.62 21.23
N SER A 858 -14.73 -2.36 19.98
CA SER A 858 -15.15 -3.39 19.03
C SER A 858 -14.01 -4.34 18.65
N PHE A 859 -12.81 -3.80 18.39
CA PHE A 859 -11.64 -4.60 18.00
C PHE A 859 -11.13 -5.47 19.15
N THR A 860 -11.01 -4.92 20.36
CA THR A 860 -10.50 -5.66 21.54
C THR A 860 -11.41 -6.81 21.95
N ARG A 861 -12.72 -6.73 21.69
CA ARG A 861 -13.67 -7.88 21.89
C ARG A 861 -13.35 -9.10 21.03
N LYS A 862 -12.61 -8.93 19.94
CA LYS A 862 -12.22 -10.02 19.02
C LYS A 862 -10.90 -10.68 19.40
N ILE A 863 -10.23 -10.18 20.43
CA ILE A 863 -8.98 -10.74 20.95
C ILE A 863 -9.30 -11.86 21.94
N HIS A 864 -8.66 -13.01 21.79
CA HIS A 864 -8.73 -14.08 22.79
C HIS A 864 -7.80 -13.72 23.96
N CYS A 865 -8.36 -13.20 25.03
CA CYS A 865 -7.71 -13.02 26.31
C CYS A 865 -8.45 -13.82 27.39
N GLN A 866 -7.72 -14.19 28.44
CA GLN A 866 -8.26 -15.04 29.52
C GLN A 866 -9.38 -14.34 30.31
N ASN A 867 -9.35 -13.01 30.38
CA ASN A 867 -10.35 -12.20 31.08
C ASN A 867 -11.31 -11.55 30.06
N ARG A 868 -12.59 -11.97 30.08
CA ARG A 868 -13.67 -11.40 29.27
C ARG A 868 -14.38 -10.22 29.97
N GLY A 869 -13.73 -9.58 30.95
CA GLY A 869 -14.25 -8.46 31.69
C GLY A 869 -14.81 -7.32 30.84
N ASP A 870 -15.17 -6.25 31.46
CA ASP A 870 -15.66 -5.06 30.79
C ASP A 870 -14.60 -4.44 29.84
N TYR A 871 -14.88 -3.30 29.25
CA TYR A 871 -13.96 -2.67 28.32
C TYR A 871 -12.67 -2.19 28.99
N TRP A 872 -12.78 -1.64 30.19
CA TRP A 872 -11.67 -1.03 30.93
C TRP A 872 -10.71 -2.09 31.48
N GLU A 873 -11.26 -3.17 32.04
CA GLU A 873 -10.49 -4.34 32.46
C GLU A 873 -9.69 -4.95 31.30
N ARG A 874 -10.32 -5.03 30.11
CA ARG A 874 -9.61 -5.51 28.91
C ARG A 874 -8.46 -4.59 28.51
N LEU A 875 -8.62 -3.27 28.59
CA LEU A 875 -7.52 -2.34 28.30
C LEU A 875 -6.35 -2.55 29.27
N GLY A 876 -6.64 -2.69 30.57
CA GLY A 876 -5.63 -3.02 31.58
C GLY A 876 -4.88 -4.33 31.26
N THR A 877 -5.63 -5.41 30.99
CA THR A 877 -5.07 -6.72 30.64
C THR A 877 -4.21 -6.67 29.36
N LEU A 878 -4.60 -5.87 28.37
CA LEU A 878 -3.89 -5.73 27.08
C LEU A 878 -2.78 -4.68 27.11
N GLY A 879 -2.59 -3.94 28.21
CA GLY A 879 -1.62 -2.85 28.33
C GLY A 879 -1.87 -1.73 27.33
N LEU A 880 -3.14 -1.36 27.15
CA LEU A 880 -3.58 -0.28 26.25
C LEU A 880 -4.15 0.89 27.05
N TYR A 881 -3.83 2.10 26.64
CA TYR A 881 -4.59 3.28 27.04
C TYR A 881 -5.91 3.37 26.27
N SER A 882 -6.92 4.08 26.83
CA SER A 882 -8.02 4.58 26.03
C SER A 882 -7.50 5.48 24.92
N LEU A 883 -8.22 5.56 23.79
CA LEU A 883 -7.82 6.43 22.69
C LEU A 883 -7.90 7.92 23.10
N GLN A 884 -8.76 8.30 24.08
CA GLN A 884 -8.76 9.64 24.65
C GLN A 884 -7.45 9.92 25.41
N ARG A 885 -7.06 9.06 26.35
CA ARG A 885 -5.82 9.20 27.12
C ARG A 885 -4.61 9.26 26.20
N ARG A 886 -4.61 8.46 25.12
CA ARG A 886 -3.55 8.44 24.15
C ARG A 886 -3.41 9.77 23.40
N ARG A 887 -4.51 10.40 22.95
CA ARG A 887 -4.49 11.72 22.29
C ARG A 887 -4.03 12.81 23.24
N GLU A 888 -4.50 12.81 24.49
CA GLU A 888 -4.07 13.77 25.53
C GLU A 888 -2.58 13.64 25.85
N ARG A 889 -2.08 12.40 25.95
CA ARG A 889 -0.65 12.14 26.06
C ARG A 889 0.16 12.76 24.91
N TYR A 890 -0.30 12.62 23.68
CA TYR A 890 0.38 13.24 22.53
C TYR A 890 0.35 14.76 22.57
N ARG A 891 -0.73 15.37 23.03
CA ARG A 891 -0.81 16.82 23.23
C ARG A 891 0.16 17.30 24.30
N VAL A 892 0.26 16.61 25.39
CA VAL A 892 1.25 16.91 26.46
C VAL A 892 2.67 16.84 25.92
N ILE A 893 3.02 15.75 25.21
CA ILE A 893 4.35 15.59 24.62
C ILE A 893 4.66 16.72 23.63
N TYR A 894 3.70 17.10 22.80
CA TYR A 894 3.90 18.14 21.81
C TYR A 894 4.03 19.53 22.45
N THR A 895 3.23 19.83 23.47
CA THR A 895 3.35 21.05 24.27
C THR A 895 4.74 21.16 24.91
N TRP A 896 5.23 20.08 25.52
CA TRP A 896 6.58 20.03 26.07
C TRP A 896 7.65 20.24 24.98
N LYS A 897 7.51 19.61 23.81
CA LYS A 897 8.45 19.83 22.68
C LYS A 897 8.52 21.28 22.24
N ILE A 898 7.39 22.01 22.24
CA ILE A 898 7.36 23.44 21.93
C ILE A 898 8.11 24.23 23.02
N LEU A 899 7.89 23.90 24.29
CA LEU A 899 8.55 24.59 25.41
C LEU A 899 10.06 24.35 25.48
N GLU A 900 10.54 23.22 24.93
CA GLU A 900 11.97 22.87 24.80
C GLU A 900 12.55 23.27 23.42
N ASN A 901 11.84 24.05 22.61
CA ASN A 901 12.26 24.49 21.28
C ASN A 901 12.62 23.34 20.30
N LEU A 902 12.14 22.11 20.56
CA LEU A 902 12.36 20.96 19.67
C LEU A 902 11.48 21.00 18.43
N VAL A 903 10.43 21.79 18.44
CA VAL A 903 9.52 22.05 17.33
C VAL A 903 9.15 23.52 17.30
N PRO A 904 8.79 24.10 16.16
CA PRO A 904 8.46 25.52 16.05
C PRO A 904 7.30 25.91 16.94
N ASN A 905 7.44 27.02 17.63
CA ASN A 905 6.37 27.70 18.36
C ASN A 905 5.82 28.85 17.50
N VAL A 906 5.29 28.46 16.32
CA VAL A 906 4.79 29.41 15.31
C VAL A 906 3.26 29.33 15.28
N GLY A 907 2.63 30.49 15.17
CA GLY A 907 1.18 30.63 15.19
C GLY A 907 0.83 32.04 15.68
N ALA A 908 -0.46 32.35 15.71
CA ALA A 908 -0.94 33.62 16.27
C ALA A 908 -0.78 33.64 17.78
N ASN A 909 -1.04 32.50 18.43
CA ASN A 909 -0.98 32.33 19.88
C ASN A 909 0.20 31.43 20.26
N LYS A 910 1.32 32.01 20.69
CA LYS A 910 2.49 31.25 21.10
C LYS A 910 2.27 30.56 22.46
N ILE A 911 2.59 29.27 22.54
CA ILE A 911 2.64 28.57 23.84
C ILE A 911 3.82 29.13 24.64
N ARG A 912 3.52 29.67 25.82
CA ARG A 912 4.50 30.27 26.75
C ARG A 912 4.38 29.59 28.11
N SER A 913 5.47 29.52 28.85
CA SER A 913 5.45 29.05 30.22
C SER A 913 5.98 30.14 31.16
N ARG A 914 5.52 30.08 32.40
CA ARG A 914 6.11 30.83 33.54
C ARG A 914 6.51 29.82 34.60
N SER A 915 7.54 30.12 35.37
CA SER A 915 8.00 29.29 36.47
C SER A 915 7.96 30.06 37.78
N SER A 916 7.61 29.41 38.86
CA SER A 916 7.66 29.94 40.20
C SER A 916 8.08 28.87 41.20
N LEU A 917 8.67 29.26 42.31
CA LEU A 917 9.08 28.34 43.39
C LEU A 917 7.89 27.51 43.92
N ARG A 918 6.72 28.14 44.04
CA ARG A 918 5.52 27.47 44.56
C ARG A 918 4.87 26.51 43.56
N HIS A 919 4.74 26.90 42.32
CA HIS A 919 3.94 26.16 41.32
C HIS A 919 4.78 25.42 40.30
N GLY A 920 6.12 25.65 40.25
CA GLY A 920 6.97 25.16 39.19
C GLY A 920 6.62 25.75 37.81
N ARG A 921 6.99 25.05 36.72
CA ARG A 921 6.72 25.46 35.34
C ARG A 921 5.25 25.20 34.98
N VAL A 922 4.54 26.25 34.54
CA VAL A 922 3.15 26.19 34.09
C VAL A 922 2.97 26.90 32.74
N CYS A 923 2.14 26.36 31.87
CA CYS A 923 1.75 27.03 30.62
C CYS A 923 0.80 28.19 30.91
N VAL A 924 1.01 29.30 30.21
CA VAL A 924 0.04 30.41 30.17
C VAL A 924 -1.06 30.02 29.20
N VAL A 925 -2.27 29.78 29.73
CA VAL A 925 -3.42 29.36 28.94
C VAL A 925 -4.29 30.58 28.66
N PRO A 926 -4.43 31.02 27.39
CA PRO A 926 -5.29 32.13 27.03
C PRO A 926 -6.76 31.81 27.27
N ARG A 927 -7.56 32.80 27.60
CA ARG A 927 -9.02 32.68 27.67
C ARG A 927 -9.62 33.11 26.33
N PRO A 928 -10.62 32.40 25.82
CA PRO A 928 -11.35 32.85 24.64
C PRO A 928 -11.98 34.20 24.83
N LEU A 929 -12.05 35.03 23.81
CA LEU A 929 -12.71 36.33 23.85
C LEU A 929 -14.23 36.14 24.12
N ASN A 930 -14.76 36.93 25.01
CA ASN A 930 -16.19 36.91 25.37
C ASN A 930 -17.08 37.36 24.17
N THR A 931 -16.53 38.18 23.28
CA THR A 931 -17.19 38.66 22.06
C THR A 931 -17.33 37.59 20.98
N ALA A 932 -16.52 36.51 21.01
CA ALA A 932 -16.60 35.44 20.06
C ALA A 932 -17.85 34.57 20.25
N SER A 933 -18.42 34.09 19.16
CA SER A 933 -19.57 33.16 19.21
C SER A 933 -19.24 31.88 20.01
N CYS A 934 -20.26 31.27 20.62
CA CYS A 934 -20.09 30.01 21.39
C CYS A 934 -19.40 28.89 20.57
N LYS A 935 -19.64 28.86 19.26
CA LYS A 935 -19.02 27.90 18.35
C LYS A 935 -17.52 28.17 18.25
N VAL A 936 -17.10 29.39 18.03
CA VAL A 936 -15.69 29.80 17.91
C VAL A 936 -14.97 29.62 19.25
N GLN A 937 -15.59 30.02 20.37
CA GLN A 937 -15.05 29.76 21.70
C GLN A 937 -14.79 28.27 21.94
N GLY A 938 -15.67 27.40 21.39
CA GLY A 938 -15.48 25.94 21.42
C GLY A 938 -14.24 25.49 20.63
N LEU A 939 -13.98 26.09 19.47
CA LEU A 939 -12.78 25.81 18.67
C LEU A 939 -11.50 26.26 19.38
N VAL A 940 -11.50 27.49 19.96
CA VAL A 940 -10.37 28.02 20.72
C VAL A 940 -10.06 27.12 21.93
N LYS A 941 -11.10 26.74 22.72
CA LYS A 941 -10.95 25.82 23.86
C LYS A 941 -10.38 24.44 23.43
N ALA A 942 -10.72 23.97 22.25
CA ALA A 942 -10.22 22.70 21.71
C ALA A 942 -8.81 22.81 21.09
N SER A 943 -8.28 24.02 20.88
CA SER A 943 -6.95 24.24 20.29
C SER A 943 -5.83 23.62 21.12
N LEU A 944 -4.66 23.39 20.50
CA LEU A 944 -3.48 22.88 21.18
C LEU A 944 -3.00 23.87 22.25
N VAL A 945 -3.06 25.18 21.97
CA VAL A 945 -2.59 26.24 22.89
C VAL A 945 -3.38 26.21 24.20
N VAL A 946 -4.70 26.12 24.10
CA VAL A 946 -5.59 26.14 25.30
C VAL A 946 -5.66 24.76 25.95
N HIS A 947 -6.08 23.74 25.20
CA HIS A 947 -6.29 22.41 25.77
C HIS A 947 -4.96 21.69 26.08
N GLY A 948 -3.94 21.81 25.19
CA GLY A 948 -2.62 21.23 25.43
C GLY A 948 -1.92 21.89 26.64
N GLY A 949 -1.99 23.23 26.73
CA GLY A 949 -1.48 23.96 27.90
C GLY A 949 -2.20 23.58 29.19
N SER A 950 -3.52 23.44 29.16
CA SER A 950 -4.31 22.98 30.31
C SER A 950 -3.91 21.56 30.74
N LEU A 951 -3.77 20.63 29.81
CA LEU A 951 -3.31 19.25 30.06
C LEU A 951 -1.90 19.23 30.67
N PHE A 952 -0.98 20.07 30.15
CA PHE A 952 0.37 20.16 30.70
C PHE A 952 0.34 20.66 32.15
N ASN A 953 -0.55 21.60 32.49
CA ASN A 953 -0.69 22.15 33.84
C ASN A 953 -1.26 21.14 34.84
N THR A 954 -1.95 20.07 34.40
CA THR A 954 -2.44 19.02 35.32
C THR A 954 -1.35 18.05 35.77
N LEU A 955 -0.19 18.05 35.13
CA LEU A 955 0.91 17.16 35.48
C LEU A 955 1.57 17.58 36.80
N PRO A 956 2.17 16.65 37.55
CA PRO A 956 2.93 16.97 38.75
C PRO A 956 4.18 17.81 38.42
N LYS A 957 4.66 18.60 39.39
CA LYS A 957 5.87 19.41 39.23
C LYS A 957 7.08 18.63 38.76
N SER A 958 7.24 17.39 39.23
CA SER A 958 8.33 16.49 38.86
C SER A 958 8.38 16.14 37.35
N ILE A 959 7.26 16.30 36.66
CA ILE A 959 7.17 16.10 35.20
C ILE A 959 7.25 17.44 34.47
N ARG A 960 6.53 18.46 34.92
CA ARG A 960 6.48 19.77 34.27
C ARG A 960 7.83 20.51 34.27
N ASN A 961 8.65 20.27 35.28
CA ASN A 961 9.96 20.90 35.45
C ASN A 961 11.09 20.16 34.73
N LEU A 962 10.80 19.08 34.00
CA LEU A 962 11.79 18.40 33.17
C LEU A 962 12.17 19.29 31.98
N THR A 963 13.37 19.85 32.03
CA THR A 963 14.03 20.66 31.00
C THR A 963 15.35 19.99 30.63
N ASP A 964 15.85 20.23 29.43
CA ASP A 964 17.17 19.76 28.95
C ASP A 964 17.35 18.23 29.04
N VAL A 965 16.25 17.48 28.95
CA VAL A 965 16.27 16.03 28.91
C VAL A 965 15.90 15.54 27.50
N ASP A 966 16.39 14.36 27.14
CA ASP A 966 15.99 13.75 25.87
C ASP A 966 14.49 13.38 25.85
N LEU A 967 13.92 13.35 24.66
CA LEU A 967 12.49 13.05 24.45
C LEU A 967 12.07 11.67 24.99
N SER A 968 12.98 10.70 24.99
CA SER A 968 12.70 9.34 25.47
C SER A 968 12.58 9.33 26.99
N THR A 969 13.40 10.08 27.68
CA THR A 969 13.36 10.27 29.12
C THR A 969 12.06 10.99 29.55
N PHE A 970 11.68 12.10 28.86
CA PHE A 970 10.41 12.76 29.14
C PHE A 970 9.21 11.81 28.96
N LYS A 971 9.17 11.07 27.83
CA LYS A 971 8.10 10.09 27.57
C LYS A 971 8.02 9.01 28.65
N ARG A 972 9.14 8.45 29.06
CA ARG A 972 9.19 7.43 30.10
C ARG A 972 8.67 7.95 31.45
N ARG A 973 9.06 9.16 31.85
CA ARG A 973 8.58 9.78 33.08
C ARG A 973 7.08 10.10 33.01
N LEU A 974 6.62 10.62 31.88
CA LEU A 974 5.20 10.88 31.64
C LEU A 974 4.38 9.58 31.70
N ASP A 975 4.83 8.52 31.02
CA ASP A 975 4.14 7.23 31.00
C ASP A 975 4.09 6.59 32.37
N GLY A 976 5.18 6.70 33.17
CA GLY A 976 5.21 6.27 34.55
C GLY A 976 4.16 6.98 35.40
N TYR A 977 3.96 8.30 35.22
CA TYR A 977 2.88 9.04 35.91
C TYR A 977 1.50 8.64 35.39
N LEU A 978 1.32 8.57 34.06
CA LEU A 978 0.02 8.23 33.45
C LEU A 978 -0.47 6.83 33.85
N SER A 979 0.42 5.91 34.16
CA SER A 979 0.05 4.58 34.64
C SER A 979 -0.55 4.59 36.05
N THR A 980 -0.32 5.66 36.84
CA THR A 980 -0.90 5.85 38.18
C THR A 980 -2.27 6.56 38.15
N VAL A 981 -2.62 7.19 37.02
CA VAL A 981 -3.89 7.90 36.85
C VAL A 981 -4.93 6.96 36.23
N PRO A 982 -6.05 6.67 36.92
CA PRO A 982 -7.10 5.80 36.36
C PRO A 982 -7.56 6.28 34.99
N ASP A 983 -7.70 5.35 34.04
CA ASP A 983 -8.19 5.65 32.66
C ASP A 983 -9.70 5.37 32.52
N GLU A 984 -10.30 4.70 33.50
CA GLU A 984 -11.72 4.44 33.54
C GLU A 984 -12.48 5.66 34.10
N PRO A 985 -13.58 6.10 33.49
CA PRO A 985 -14.45 7.14 34.04
C PRO A 985 -15.03 6.75 35.40
N GLN A 986 -15.13 7.71 36.33
CA GLN A 986 -15.58 7.47 37.69
C GLN A 986 -17.05 7.02 37.82
N SER A 987 -17.90 7.25 36.81
CA SER A 987 -19.29 6.87 36.80
C SER A 987 -19.50 5.56 36.03
N PRO A 988 -20.13 4.51 36.64
CA PRO A 988 -20.50 3.30 35.91
C PRO A 988 -21.43 3.62 34.72
N GLY A 989 -21.18 3.01 33.59
CA GLY A 989 -21.95 3.23 32.37
C GLY A 989 -21.60 4.55 31.69
N TYR A 990 -20.39 4.62 31.13
CA TYR A 990 -19.93 5.71 30.26
C TYR A 990 -20.96 5.97 29.15
N THR A 991 -21.85 6.89 29.37
CA THR A 991 -22.77 7.41 28.38
C THR A 991 -22.35 8.81 28.01
N ALA A 992 -22.29 9.08 26.70
CA ALA A 992 -21.83 10.33 26.10
C ALA A 992 -22.57 11.63 26.60
N ARG A 993 -23.49 11.53 27.54
CA ARG A 993 -24.39 12.61 27.93
C ARG A 993 -24.04 13.34 29.24
N ARG A 994 -23.10 12.84 30.05
CA ARG A 994 -22.75 13.46 31.34
C ARG A 994 -21.26 13.86 31.43
N ARG A 995 -20.96 15.06 31.88
CA ARG A 995 -19.57 15.54 32.14
C ARG A 995 -18.81 14.65 33.13
N ALA A 996 -19.50 14.05 34.08
CA ALA A 996 -18.95 13.11 35.06
C ALA A 996 -18.44 11.77 34.45
N ALA A 997 -18.69 11.51 33.16
CA ALA A 997 -18.27 10.30 32.46
C ALA A 997 -17.01 10.51 31.61
N SER A 998 -16.27 11.59 31.80
CA SER A 998 -15.03 11.87 31.05
C SER A 998 -13.83 11.26 31.77
N ASN A 999 -12.99 10.54 31.04
CA ASN A 999 -11.67 10.05 31.47
C ASN A 999 -10.52 11.01 31.08
N SER A 1000 -10.84 12.27 30.76
CA SER A 1000 -9.84 13.30 30.49
C SER A 1000 -8.94 13.53 31.71
N LEU A 1001 -7.63 13.69 31.47
CA LEU A 1001 -6.66 14.05 32.54
C LEU A 1001 -7.09 15.28 33.34
N ILE A 1002 -7.69 16.28 32.69
CA ILE A 1002 -8.16 17.49 33.33
C ILE A 1002 -9.22 17.19 34.40
N HIS A 1003 -10.10 16.21 34.16
CA HIS A 1003 -11.16 15.83 35.11
C HIS A 1003 -10.66 14.82 36.14
N MET A 1004 -9.81 13.88 35.75
CA MET A 1004 -9.32 12.81 36.64
C MET A 1004 -8.34 13.34 37.70
N THR A 1005 -7.54 14.35 37.35
CA THR A 1005 -6.56 14.96 38.30
C THR A 1005 -7.13 16.05 39.20
N SER A 1006 -8.33 16.59 38.92
CA SER A 1006 -9.02 17.55 39.78
C SER A 1006 -9.69 16.91 40.99
N VAL A 1007 -9.68 15.58 41.09
CA VAL A 1007 -10.32 14.79 42.15
C VAL A 1007 -9.27 14.12 43.05
N CYS A 1008 -7.99 14.11 42.63
CA CYS A 1008 -6.85 13.78 43.47
C CYS A 1008 -6.21 15.08 43.95
#